data_567e8dc40397409d20107a2487f09340
#
_entry.id   567e8dc40397409d20107a2487f09340
#
_cell.length_a   1.000
_cell.length_b   1.000
_cell.length_c   1.000
_cell.angle_alpha   90.00
_cell.angle_beta   90.00
_cell.angle_gamma   90.00
#
_symmetry.space_group_name_H-M   'P 1'
#
loop_
_entity.id
_entity.type
_entity.pdbx_description
1 polymer ?
#
loop_
_entity_poly.entity_id
_entity_poly.type
_entity_poly.pdbx_seq_one_letter_code
_entity_poly.pdbx_strand_id
1 'polypeptide(L)'
;MSNRGDGDRERSALDTELLADVAKAAEIVAPLWPLTSFVAVNPLLGLQHLPFDDATAVARRWLRARTHQTLAAFREAHERGATTDADLRRAILAVEPKLSSHHSVEIGGRTVDAVELVRWDLLKGPDDKPRDAARDRLGRADVGTIRSVNKLVAAWCAVFIDEAGVPWPMPGRERGFFLAWRELAPHDWRLRRLAGPTGMRWLAQLPGHPLDAIVVSLDSLGVEGDRVDALRQHLGRLPGWAGYARWNEEWAPPDHHRPPFRLVDLLAVQVVATAAAVHGAARGQGPQAEDSAVENDQLLERRTAAVLAAVGDTADDPSVASAVRAILDEAPPAMRKSMWLEAQEGNFRDRLLGLLSRPDPGPATERPDVQAAFCIDARSEGLQRHLQACGPYDTFGFAGFFGVPVRWRPLGSEESQARCPVLLAPEHDVAERPLVPDGALGYLTAQRTAGAGHEAFHAAKGSPGGPFALAEAGGYLMGPAAAARTLAPGLVRRLKTLTARRFAPPPTRPAVEAEDGDSSGLALEERVSFAEAIVRTMGMTRFARLIVLCGHGSHNVNNPHASSYDCGACGGAPGGPSARVAVAILNGPGVRAGLKKRGVTVPDDTVFVAAQHDTVSDEVTVLDRDHVPDTHERLLAAFERDVAVAGERLARERARRLPGDPGKVRVRGHDWAQVRPEWGLAGNAAFVVGPRSITAGLDLACRVFLHSYDAELDADGSALETILTAPLVVGQWISAQYYFSAVDPDQFGAGDKTLHNPVGGIGVVLGEGGDLQVGLPAQAVGVGKRRVHEPLRLLAVVQAPLDRTEAIIQRNQVLRELVGGKWITVAGRSHGSERWSIRSPGGAWATWFPADDGVDHSNASLEVR
;
A
#
# COMPACT_ATOMS: atom_id res chain seq x y z
N MET A 1 -15.18 25.45 -49.67
CA MET A 1 -14.40 25.61 -48.43
C MET A 1 -15.13 25.17 -47.11
N SER A 2 -16.40 24.73 -47.18
CA SER A 2 -17.19 24.35 -45.97
C SER A 2 -17.03 22.91 -45.50
N ASN A 3 -16.51 21.99 -46.30
CA ASN A 3 -16.50 20.56 -45.99
C ASN A 3 -15.26 20.08 -45.17
N ARG A 4 -14.21 20.90 -45.02
CA ARG A 4 -13.03 20.54 -44.19
C ARG A 4 -13.27 20.83 -42.71
N GLY A 5 -14.02 21.85 -42.37
CA GLY A 5 -14.26 22.24 -40.98
C GLY A 5 -15.23 21.31 -40.22
N ASP A 6 -16.16 20.67 -40.90
CA ASP A 6 -17.08 19.69 -40.29
C ASP A 6 -16.38 18.34 -40.04
N GLY A 7 -15.57 17.86 -40.97
CA GLY A 7 -14.79 16.64 -40.79
C GLY A 7 -13.73 16.74 -39.65
N ASP A 8 -13.09 17.89 -39.47
CA ASP A 8 -12.14 18.12 -38.37
C ASP A 8 -12.88 18.23 -37.02
N ARG A 9 -14.08 18.77 -36.96
CA ARG A 9 -14.91 18.80 -35.74
C ARG A 9 -15.46 17.42 -35.37
N GLU A 10 -15.94 16.65 -36.32
CA GLU A 10 -16.41 15.27 -36.11
C GLU A 10 -15.26 14.37 -35.63
N ARG A 11 -14.08 14.51 -36.22
CA ARG A 11 -12.87 13.77 -35.79
C ARG A 11 -12.45 14.16 -34.37
N SER A 12 -12.41 15.43 -34.03
CA SER A 12 -12.10 15.89 -32.66
C SER A 12 -13.12 15.41 -31.63
N ALA A 13 -14.39 15.29 -32.01
CA ALA A 13 -15.44 14.75 -31.15
C ALA A 13 -15.26 13.24 -30.91
N LEU A 14 -14.96 12.45 -31.95
CA LEU A 14 -14.66 11.01 -31.84
C LEU A 14 -13.43 10.73 -31.02
N ASP A 15 -12.36 11.51 -31.18
CA ASP A 15 -11.14 11.38 -30.38
C ASP A 15 -11.43 11.68 -28.90
N THR A 16 -12.26 12.69 -28.60
CA THR A 16 -12.65 13.05 -27.23
C THR A 16 -13.48 11.94 -26.57
N GLU A 17 -14.44 11.36 -27.31
CA GLU A 17 -15.26 10.25 -26.84
C GLU A 17 -14.40 9.01 -26.53
N LEU A 18 -13.49 8.63 -27.44
CA LEU A 18 -12.62 7.49 -27.24
C LEU A 18 -11.66 7.70 -26.05
N LEU A 19 -11.13 8.91 -25.86
CA LEU A 19 -10.31 9.21 -24.69
C LEU A 19 -11.11 9.11 -23.39
N ALA A 20 -12.38 9.49 -23.38
CA ALA A 20 -13.27 9.30 -22.25
C ALA A 20 -13.52 7.79 -21.96
N ASP A 21 -13.72 6.99 -23.02
CA ASP A 21 -13.86 5.53 -22.91
C ASP A 21 -12.58 4.89 -22.33
N VAL A 22 -11.41 5.34 -22.78
CA VAL A 22 -10.10 4.89 -22.26
C VAL A 22 -9.97 5.25 -20.79
N ALA A 23 -10.29 6.48 -20.41
CA ALA A 23 -10.23 6.92 -19.01
C ALA A 23 -11.16 6.09 -18.11
N LYS A 24 -12.40 5.84 -18.56
CA LYS A 24 -13.36 5.00 -17.85
C LYS A 24 -12.91 3.54 -17.76
N ALA A 25 -12.29 3.02 -18.81
CA ALA A 25 -11.72 1.67 -18.79
C ALA A 25 -10.53 1.55 -17.82
N ALA A 26 -9.73 2.60 -17.70
CA ALA A 26 -8.58 2.67 -16.85
C ALA A 26 -8.89 2.62 -15.33
N GLU A 27 -10.12 2.92 -14.92
CA GLU A 27 -10.54 2.86 -13.50
C GLU A 27 -10.28 1.51 -12.83
N ILE A 28 -10.29 0.42 -13.60
CA ILE A 28 -10.03 -0.93 -13.06
C ILE A 28 -8.58 -1.16 -12.64
N VAL A 29 -7.65 -0.29 -13.04
CA VAL A 29 -6.20 -0.44 -12.83
C VAL A 29 -5.72 0.69 -11.93
N ALA A 30 -5.10 0.38 -10.82
CA ALA A 30 -4.45 1.38 -9.96
C ALA A 30 -3.12 1.87 -10.57
N PRO A 31 -2.72 3.14 -10.36
CA PRO A 31 -1.37 3.59 -10.70
C PRO A 31 -0.30 2.75 -10.00
N LEU A 32 0.77 2.39 -10.73
CA LEU A 32 1.90 1.65 -10.19
C LEU A 32 3.09 2.58 -10.00
N TRP A 33 3.45 2.86 -8.73
CA TRP A 33 4.61 3.67 -8.41
C TRP A 33 5.92 2.92 -8.69
N PRO A 34 6.95 3.62 -9.23
CA PRO A 34 8.27 3.04 -9.39
C PRO A 34 8.84 2.50 -8.06
N LEU A 35 9.68 1.46 -8.14
CA LEU A 35 10.30 0.83 -6.97
C LEU A 35 11.13 1.80 -6.12
N THR A 36 11.68 2.85 -6.73
CA THR A 36 12.49 3.88 -6.04
C THR A 36 11.67 4.79 -5.13
N SER A 37 10.36 4.86 -5.37
CA SER A 37 9.39 5.63 -4.60
C SER A 37 8.13 4.80 -4.35
N PHE A 38 8.30 3.48 -4.11
CA PHE A 38 7.17 2.57 -3.93
C PHE A 38 6.26 3.07 -2.81
N VAL A 39 5.05 3.41 -3.20
CA VAL A 39 3.96 3.77 -2.29
C VAL A 39 2.95 2.64 -2.32
N ALA A 40 2.63 2.11 -1.16
CA ALA A 40 1.53 1.16 -1.04
C ALA A 40 0.23 1.86 -1.38
N VAL A 41 -0.49 1.35 -2.37
CA VAL A 41 -1.72 1.96 -2.91
C VAL A 41 -2.84 0.93 -2.84
N ASN A 42 -4.06 1.38 -2.65
CA ASN A 42 -5.23 0.52 -2.84
C ASN A 42 -5.23 -0.03 -4.29
N PRO A 43 -5.10 -1.35 -4.51
CA PRO A 43 -5.13 -1.92 -5.86
C PRO A 43 -6.40 -1.64 -6.64
N LEU A 44 -7.47 -1.23 -5.96
CA LEU A 44 -8.75 -0.83 -6.53
C LEU A 44 -9.00 0.67 -6.40
N LEU A 45 -7.95 1.50 -6.34
CA LEU A 45 -8.05 2.95 -6.14
C LEU A 45 -9.01 3.63 -7.12
N GLY A 46 -8.95 3.29 -8.41
CA GLY A 46 -9.84 3.86 -9.41
C GLY A 46 -11.32 3.48 -9.26
N LEU A 47 -11.62 2.43 -8.49
CA LEU A 47 -12.97 1.95 -8.18
C LEU A 47 -13.44 2.36 -6.77
N GLN A 48 -12.66 3.18 -6.05
CA GLN A 48 -12.93 3.51 -4.65
C GLN A 48 -14.19 4.38 -4.47
N HIS A 49 -14.66 5.01 -5.53
CA HIS A 49 -15.93 5.72 -5.57
C HIS A 49 -17.17 4.80 -5.50
N LEU A 50 -16.98 3.49 -5.79
CA LEU A 50 -18.00 2.47 -5.64
C LEU A 50 -17.97 1.88 -4.22
N PRO A 51 -19.11 1.36 -3.72
CA PRO A 51 -19.10 0.49 -2.53
C PRO A 51 -18.13 -0.68 -2.69
N PHE A 52 -17.52 -1.13 -1.59
CA PHE A 52 -16.50 -2.18 -1.61
C PHE A 52 -16.95 -3.46 -2.34
N ASP A 53 -18.18 -3.92 -2.09
CA ASP A 53 -18.72 -5.12 -2.73
C ASP A 53 -18.90 -4.95 -4.24
N ASP A 54 -19.32 -3.77 -4.71
CA ASP A 54 -19.45 -3.43 -6.13
C ASP A 54 -18.09 -3.32 -6.80
N ALA A 55 -17.14 -2.61 -6.19
CA ALA A 55 -15.76 -2.52 -6.66
C ALA A 55 -15.09 -3.89 -6.78
N THR A 56 -15.31 -4.77 -5.78
CA THR A 56 -14.79 -6.14 -5.82
C THR A 56 -15.49 -7.00 -6.89
N ALA A 57 -16.77 -6.75 -7.20
CA ALA A 57 -17.46 -7.41 -8.31
C ALA A 57 -16.86 -7.02 -9.67
N VAL A 58 -16.55 -5.72 -9.86
CA VAL A 58 -15.85 -5.21 -11.05
C VAL A 58 -14.47 -5.85 -11.17
N ALA A 59 -13.69 -5.90 -10.08
CA ALA A 59 -12.37 -6.50 -10.07
C ALA A 59 -12.40 -8.01 -10.40
N ARG A 60 -13.36 -8.75 -9.86
CA ARG A 60 -13.56 -10.17 -10.21
C ARG A 60 -13.86 -10.35 -11.70
N ARG A 61 -14.64 -9.46 -12.27
CA ARG A 61 -15.02 -9.53 -13.69
C ARG A 61 -13.86 -9.22 -14.62
N TRP A 62 -13.15 -8.11 -14.41
CA TRP A 62 -12.20 -7.56 -15.36
C TRP A 62 -10.74 -7.88 -15.07
N LEU A 63 -10.36 -7.92 -13.77
CA LEU A 63 -9.02 -8.33 -13.34
C LEU A 63 -8.92 -9.83 -13.04
N ARG A 64 -10.06 -10.57 -13.03
CA ARG A 64 -10.12 -12.02 -12.69
C ARG A 64 -9.55 -12.31 -11.29
N ALA A 65 -9.61 -11.33 -10.44
CA ALA A 65 -9.01 -11.38 -9.13
C ALA A 65 -9.92 -12.04 -8.10
N ARG A 66 -9.34 -12.73 -7.17
CA ARG A 66 -9.99 -13.05 -5.90
C ARG A 66 -9.97 -11.81 -5.03
N THR A 67 -11.11 -11.42 -4.51
CA THR A 67 -11.26 -10.20 -3.69
C THR A 67 -11.57 -10.48 -2.24
N HIS A 68 -11.82 -11.75 -1.91
CA HIS A 68 -12.03 -12.26 -0.56
C HIS A 68 -11.24 -13.55 -0.36
N GLN A 69 -11.01 -13.91 0.88
CA GLN A 69 -10.46 -15.23 1.22
C GLN A 69 -11.37 -16.35 0.70
N THR A 70 -10.83 -17.55 0.57
CA THR A 70 -11.63 -18.74 0.27
C THR A 70 -12.46 -19.13 1.50
N LEU A 71 -13.61 -19.78 1.30
CA LEU A 71 -14.42 -20.28 2.42
C LEU A 71 -13.59 -21.26 3.28
N ALA A 72 -12.73 -22.06 2.68
CA ALA A 72 -11.83 -22.95 3.43
C ALA A 72 -10.90 -22.15 4.38
N ALA A 73 -10.34 -21.02 3.93
CA ALA A 73 -9.49 -20.19 4.78
C ALA A 73 -10.27 -19.51 5.92
N PHE A 74 -11.50 -19.08 5.66
CA PHE A 74 -12.38 -18.53 6.69
C PHE A 74 -12.76 -19.58 7.74
N ARG A 75 -13.09 -20.80 7.33
CA ARG A 75 -13.41 -21.93 8.22
C ARG A 75 -12.21 -22.32 9.09
N GLU A 76 -11.03 -22.40 8.48
CA GLU A 76 -9.80 -22.64 9.23
C GLU A 76 -9.52 -21.54 10.28
N ALA A 77 -9.80 -20.26 9.95
CA ALA A 77 -9.70 -19.16 10.90
C ALA A 77 -10.73 -19.28 12.03
N HIS A 78 -11.96 -19.70 11.72
CA HIS A 78 -13.00 -19.98 12.70
C HIS A 78 -12.61 -21.14 13.65
N GLU A 79 -12.10 -22.24 13.12
CA GLU A 79 -11.60 -23.38 13.91
C GLU A 79 -10.47 -22.98 14.87
N ARG A 80 -9.64 -21.99 14.49
CA ARG A 80 -8.60 -21.41 15.35
C ARG A 80 -9.13 -20.35 16.34
N GLY A 81 -10.42 -20.06 16.32
CA GLY A 81 -11.06 -19.08 17.21
C GLY A 81 -10.81 -17.62 16.81
N ALA A 82 -10.46 -17.35 15.53
CA ALA A 82 -10.40 -15.99 15.00
C ALA A 82 -11.79 -15.37 14.77
N THR A 83 -12.81 -16.17 14.71
CA THR A 83 -14.24 -15.80 14.72
C THR A 83 -15.03 -16.78 15.57
N THR A 84 -16.11 -16.34 16.15
CA THR A 84 -17.04 -17.17 16.93
C THR A 84 -18.38 -17.36 16.20
N ASP A 85 -19.21 -18.28 16.67
CA ASP A 85 -20.58 -18.44 16.17
C ASP A 85 -21.43 -17.17 16.41
N ALA A 86 -21.17 -16.45 17.49
CA ALA A 86 -21.83 -15.17 17.77
C ALA A 86 -21.45 -14.09 16.75
N ASP A 87 -20.16 -14.05 16.36
CA ASP A 87 -19.69 -13.14 15.31
C ASP A 87 -20.36 -13.45 13.97
N LEU A 88 -20.48 -14.72 13.60
CA LEU A 88 -21.14 -15.14 12.37
C LEU A 88 -22.62 -14.71 12.35
N ARG A 89 -23.35 -14.94 13.44
CA ARG A 89 -24.78 -14.55 13.53
C ARG A 89 -24.95 -13.04 13.39
N ARG A 90 -24.12 -12.24 14.05
CA ARG A 90 -24.14 -10.78 13.90
C ARG A 90 -23.80 -10.34 12.48
N ALA A 91 -22.79 -10.94 11.88
CA ALA A 91 -22.36 -10.61 10.53
C ALA A 91 -23.43 -10.94 9.48
N ILE A 92 -24.12 -12.08 9.62
CA ILE A 92 -25.24 -12.46 8.74
C ILE A 92 -26.31 -11.36 8.76
N LEU A 93 -26.74 -10.92 9.95
CA LEU A 93 -27.74 -9.86 10.10
C LEU A 93 -27.25 -8.48 9.67
N ALA A 94 -25.96 -8.19 9.83
CA ALA A 94 -25.36 -6.93 9.39
C ALA A 94 -25.26 -6.82 7.86
N VAL A 95 -25.05 -7.94 7.18
CA VAL A 95 -24.93 -8.00 5.72
C VAL A 95 -26.31 -8.14 5.06
N GLU A 96 -27.20 -9.00 5.59
CA GLU A 96 -28.55 -9.20 5.09
C GLU A 96 -29.59 -9.14 6.22
N PRO A 97 -30.05 -7.93 6.59
CA PRO A 97 -30.99 -7.73 7.69
C PRO A 97 -32.37 -8.40 7.49
N LYS A 98 -32.74 -8.65 6.23
CA LYS A 98 -34.05 -9.26 5.91
C LYS A 98 -34.18 -10.68 6.46
N LEU A 99 -33.09 -11.39 6.64
CA LEU A 99 -33.08 -12.74 7.22
C LEU A 99 -33.69 -12.79 8.63
N SER A 100 -33.70 -11.67 9.37
CA SER A 100 -34.36 -11.58 10.69
C SER A 100 -35.88 -11.68 10.63
N SER A 101 -36.49 -11.38 9.49
CA SER A 101 -37.96 -11.39 9.28
C SER A 101 -38.51 -12.70 8.71
N HIS A 102 -37.62 -13.65 8.36
CA HIS A 102 -38.06 -14.95 7.83
C HIS A 102 -38.61 -15.84 8.90
N HIS A 103 -39.63 -16.58 8.51
CA HIS A 103 -40.16 -17.64 9.37
C HIS A 103 -39.13 -18.75 9.55
N SER A 104 -39.12 -19.32 10.75
CA SER A 104 -38.31 -20.50 11.05
C SER A 104 -38.87 -21.74 10.29
N VAL A 105 -37.97 -22.65 9.96
CA VAL A 105 -38.29 -23.91 9.29
C VAL A 105 -38.21 -25.05 10.30
N GLU A 106 -39.24 -25.91 10.33
CA GLU A 106 -39.21 -27.12 11.14
C GLU A 106 -38.39 -28.20 10.42
N ILE A 107 -37.26 -28.60 11.00
CA ILE A 107 -36.33 -29.60 10.44
C ILE A 107 -36.06 -30.69 11.48
N GLY A 108 -36.46 -31.93 11.20
CA GLY A 108 -36.22 -33.06 12.12
C GLY A 108 -36.82 -32.85 13.53
N GLY A 109 -37.92 -32.11 13.62
CA GLY A 109 -38.57 -31.79 14.89
C GLY A 109 -37.92 -30.65 15.68
N ARG A 110 -37.07 -29.86 15.05
CA ARG A 110 -36.42 -28.65 15.59
C ARG A 110 -36.81 -27.44 14.77
N THR A 111 -37.14 -26.35 15.44
CA THR A 111 -37.37 -25.06 14.83
C THR A 111 -36.01 -24.37 14.56
N VAL A 112 -35.65 -24.15 13.31
CA VAL A 112 -34.41 -23.54 12.89
C VAL A 112 -34.69 -22.20 12.18
N ASP A 113 -34.12 -21.12 12.67
CA ASP A 113 -34.27 -19.81 12.04
C ASP A 113 -33.40 -19.63 10.79
N ALA A 114 -33.70 -18.62 9.96
CA ALA A 114 -32.98 -18.36 8.71
C ALA A 114 -31.50 -18.03 8.95
N VAL A 115 -31.17 -17.33 10.02
CA VAL A 115 -29.79 -16.97 10.36
C VAL A 115 -28.97 -18.21 10.67
N GLU A 116 -29.56 -19.18 11.36
CA GLU A 116 -28.92 -20.46 11.69
C GLU A 116 -28.73 -21.32 10.44
N LEU A 117 -29.68 -21.33 9.49
CA LEU A 117 -29.53 -22.03 8.21
C LEU A 117 -28.40 -21.45 7.39
N VAL A 118 -28.31 -20.11 7.27
CA VAL A 118 -27.20 -19.43 6.57
C VAL A 118 -25.88 -19.67 7.31
N ARG A 119 -25.84 -19.68 8.64
CA ARG A 119 -24.64 -20.03 9.41
C ARG A 119 -24.13 -21.43 9.07
N TRP A 120 -25.02 -22.41 8.98
CA TRP A 120 -24.66 -23.78 8.58
C TRP A 120 -24.12 -23.82 7.13
N ASP A 121 -24.72 -23.04 6.21
CA ASP A 121 -24.20 -22.91 4.85
C ASP A 121 -22.81 -22.29 4.82
N LEU A 122 -22.53 -21.27 5.62
CA LEU A 122 -21.19 -20.70 5.76
C LEU A 122 -20.17 -21.74 6.24
N LEU A 123 -20.54 -22.56 7.24
CA LEU A 123 -19.66 -23.56 7.85
C LEU A 123 -19.48 -24.82 7.00
N LYS A 124 -20.53 -25.31 6.35
CA LYS A 124 -20.55 -26.63 5.69
C LYS A 124 -20.89 -26.62 4.20
N GLY A 125 -21.43 -25.52 3.69
CA GLY A 125 -21.79 -25.42 2.27
C GLY A 125 -20.56 -25.47 1.34
N PRO A 126 -20.73 -25.94 0.10
CA PRO A 126 -19.64 -26.02 -0.87
C PRO A 126 -19.09 -24.62 -1.25
N ASP A 127 -17.83 -24.59 -1.67
CA ASP A 127 -17.21 -23.40 -2.26
C ASP A 127 -17.74 -23.15 -3.68
N ASP A 128 -17.74 -21.88 -4.08
CA ASP A 128 -17.95 -21.49 -5.46
C ASP A 128 -16.75 -21.99 -6.28
N LYS A 129 -17.01 -22.54 -7.44
CA LYS A 129 -15.92 -22.82 -8.38
C LYS A 129 -15.31 -21.48 -8.81
N PRO A 130 -13.97 -21.38 -8.89
CA PRO A 130 -13.33 -20.24 -9.54
C PRO A 130 -13.87 -20.13 -10.99
N ARG A 131 -14.21 -18.92 -11.42
CA ARG A 131 -14.65 -18.70 -12.79
C ARG A 131 -13.51 -19.09 -13.73
N ASP A 132 -13.77 -20.03 -14.64
CA ASP A 132 -12.76 -20.54 -15.54
C ASP A 132 -12.34 -19.43 -16.52
N ALA A 133 -11.07 -19.01 -16.45
CA ALA A 133 -10.50 -17.99 -17.31
C ALA A 133 -10.51 -18.38 -18.82
N ALA A 134 -10.82 -19.63 -19.12
CA ALA A 134 -10.90 -20.15 -20.48
C ALA A 134 -12.05 -19.56 -21.30
N ARG A 135 -13.04 -18.92 -20.64
CA ARG A 135 -14.25 -18.38 -21.30
C ARG A 135 -14.13 -16.95 -21.82
N ASP A 136 -13.04 -16.26 -21.51
CA ASP A 136 -12.90 -14.84 -21.86
C ASP A 136 -12.31 -14.65 -23.25
N ARG A 137 -13.18 -14.70 -24.24
CA ARG A 137 -12.87 -14.29 -25.61
C ARG A 137 -12.94 -12.77 -25.74
N LEU A 138 -12.15 -12.24 -26.63
CA LEU A 138 -12.27 -10.86 -27.08
C LEU A 138 -12.68 -10.88 -28.56
N GLY A 139 -13.95 -10.73 -28.83
CA GLY A 139 -14.47 -10.89 -30.20
C GLY A 139 -14.03 -12.22 -30.81
N ARG A 140 -13.24 -12.15 -31.87
CA ARG A 140 -12.72 -13.33 -32.60
C ARG A 140 -11.45 -13.94 -32.01
N ALA A 141 -10.81 -13.28 -31.03
CA ALA A 141 -9.57 -13.74 -30.43
C ALA A 141 -9.82 -14.84 -29.37
N ASP A 142 -9.11 -15.96 -29.49
CA ASP A 142 -9.09 -17.01 -28.46
C ASP A 142 -8.08 -16.70 -27.34
N VAL A 143 -8.23 -17.40 -26.22
CA VAL A 143 -7.39 -17.20 -25.02
C VAL A 143 -5.89 -17.46 -25.28
N GLY A 144 -5.56 -18.42 -26.12
CA GLY A 144 -4.18 -18.77 -26.46
C GLY A 144 -3.49 -17.66 -27.25
N THR A 145 -4.19 -17.13 -28.25
CA THR A 145 -3.75 -15.98 -29.07
C THR A 145 -3.51 -14.78 -28.17
N ILE A 146 -4.47 -14.44 -27.31
CA ILE A 146 -4.38 -13.30 -26.40
C ILE A 146 -3.19 -13.45 -25.45
N ARG A 147 -3.00 -14.63 -24.84
CA ARG A 147 -1.86 -14.92 -23.95
C ARG A 147 -0.52 -14.74 -24.68
N SER A 148 -0.43 -15.18 -25.92
CA SER A 148 0.77 -15.04 -26.74
C SER A 148 1.06 -13.59 -27.08
N VAL A 149 0.05 -12.82 -27.44
CA VAL A 149 0.15 -11.37 -27.68
C VAL A 149 0.62 -10.64 -26.41
N ASN A 150 -0.01 -10.90 -25.26
CA ASN A 150 0.35 -10.23 -24.01
C ASN A 150 1.82 -10.47 -23.61
N LYS A 151 2.36 -11.66 -23.84
CA LYS A 151 3.80 -11.93 -23.63
C LYS A 151 4.69 -11.07 -24.53
N LEU A 152 4.29 -10.87 -25.78
CA LEU A 152 5.03 -10.00 -26.71
C LEU A 152 4.92 -8.53 -26.28
N VAL A 153 3.72 -8.06 -25.96
CA VAL A 153 3.50 -6.68 -25.53
C VAL A 153 4.33 -6.37 -24.26
N ALA A 154 4.30 -7.26 -23.27
CA ALA A 154 5.08 -7.09 -22.05
C ALA A 154 6.59 -7.00 -22.34
N ALA A 155 7.11 -7.84 -23.26
CA ALA A 155 8.51 -7.79 -23.67
C ALA A 155 8.86 -6.47 -24.37
N TRP A 156 7.97 -5.92 -25.21
CA TRP A 156 8.19 -4.62 -25.85
C TRP A 156 8.12 -3.46 -24.86
N CYS A 157 7.21 -3.52 -23.86
CA CYS A 157 7.17 -2.54 -22.78
C CYS A 157 8.50 -2.53 -22.01
N ALA A 158 9.02 -3.71 -21.65
CA ALA A 158 10.30 -3.81 -20.95
C ALA A 158 11.46 -3.21 -21.77
N VAL A 159 11.54 -3.52 -23.08
CA VAL A 159 12.58 -2.95 -23.97
C VAL A 159 12.40 -1.43 -24.14
N PHE A 160 11.17 -0.94 -24.16
CA PHE A 160 10.91 0.49 -24.29
C PHE A 160 11.36 1.28 -23.06
N ILE A 161 11.21 0.72 -21.86
CA ILE A 161 11.49 1.40 -20.59
C ILE A 161 12.91 1.18 -20.09
N ASP A 162 13.46 -0.04 -20.19
CA ASP A 162 14.74 -0.41 -19.58
C ASP A 162 15.92 -0.14 -20.50
N GLU A 163 16.50 1.03 -20.36
CA GLU A 163 17.72 1.42 -21.10
C GLU A 163 18.94 0.63 -20.64
N ALA A 164 19.01 0.29 -19.37
CA ALA A 164 20.18 -0.37 -18.79
C ALA A 164 20.20 -1.89 -19.03
N GLY A 165 19.03 -2.48 -19.25
CA GLY A 165 18.87 -3.93 -19.47
C GLY A 165 18.95 -4.38 -20.92
N VAL A 166 18.96 -3.45 -21.89
CA VAL A 166 18.95 -3.75 -23.32
C VAL A 166 20.24 -3.27 -24.01
N PRO A 167 20.75 -4.03 -24.99
CA PRO A 167 21.99 -3.65 -25.72
C PRO A 167 21.86 -2.39 -26.56
N TRP A 168 20.65 -1.97 -26.88
CA TRP A 168 20.33 -0.79 -27.68
C TRP A 168 18.93 -0.26 -27.32
N PRO A 169 18.73 1.07 -27.25
CA PRO A 169 17.42 1.64 -27.00
C PRO A 169 16.48 1.42 -28.18
N MET A 170 15.19 1.26 -27.91
CA MET A 170 14.16 1.13 -28.93
C MET A 170 14.15 2.41 -29.80
N PRO A 171 14.30 2.31 -31.15
CA PRO A 171 14.25 3.48 -32.02
C PRO A 171 12.93 4.23 -31.91
N GLY A 172 12.97 5.56 -31.97
CA GLY A 172 11.78 6.40 -31.98
C GLY A 172 11.04 6.53 -30.65
N ARG A 173 11.67 6.15 -29.54
CA ARG A 173 11.07 6.20 -28.17
C ARG A 173 10.56 7.59 -27.79
N GLU A 174 11.21 8.64 -28.25
CA GLU A 174 10.84 10.03 -28.00
C GLU A 174 9.45 10.38 -28.55
N ARG A 175 8.94 9.59 -29.50
CA ARG A 175 7.61 9.77 -30.11
C ARG A 175 6.49 9.01 -29.41
N GLY A 176 6.81 8.23 -28.37
CA GLY A 176 5.88 7.40 -27.62
C GLY A 176 5.90 5.92 -28.03
N PHE A 177 5.29 5.09 -27.16
CA PHE A 177 5.42 3.63 -27.27
C PHE A 177 4.77 3.05 -28.54
N PHE A 178 3.58 3.52 -28.92
CA PHE A 178 2.88 2.99 -30.10
C PHE A 178 3.67 3.24 -31.39
N LEU A 179 4.21 4.43 -31.58
CA LEU A 179 4.96 4.78 -32.78
C LEU A 179 6.31 4.06 -32.86
N ALA A 180 7.03 3.96 -31.75
CA ALA A 180 8.27 3.20 -31.66
C ALA A 180 8.03 1.71 -31.94
N TRP A 181 7.00 1.11 -31.33
CA TRP A 181 6.62 -0.27 -31.58
C TRP A 181 6.26 -0.52 -33.04
N ARG A 182 5.52 0.38 -33.67
CA ARG A 182 5.05 0.24 -35.05
C ARG A 182 6.22 0.14 -36.04
N GLU A 183 7.33 0.80 -35.79
CA GLU A 183 8.54 0.65 -36.60
C GLU A 183 9.23 -0.71 -36.45
N LEU A 184 9.20 -1.27 -35.22
CA LEU A 184 9.80 -2.59 -34.91
C LEU A 184 8.92 -3.77 -35.30
N ALA A 185 7.58 -3.63 -35.17
CA ALA A 185 6.65 -4.73 -35.34
C ALA A 185 6.81 -5.51 -36.64
N PRO A 186 7.09 -4.90 -37.81
CA PRO A 186 7.36 -5.64 -39.06
C PRO A 186 8.61 -6.52 -39.01
N HIS A 187 9.54 -6.24 -38.11
CA HIS A 187 10.81 -6.95 -37.99
C HIS A 187 10.83 -7.99 -36.86
N ASP A 188 9.83 -7.99 -35.96
CA ASP A 188 9.75 -8.99 -34.90
C ASP A 188 9.26 -10.33 -35.46
N TRP A 189 10.17 -11.32 -35.47
CA TRP A 189 9.86 -12.65 -35.99
C TRP A 189 8.75 -13.37 -35.19
N ARG A 190 8.60 -13.06 -33.90
CA ARG A 190 7.58 -13.63 -33.00
C ARG A 190 6.19 -13.14 -33.39
N LEU A 191 6.05 -11.82 -33.62
CA LEU A 191 4.81 -11.24 -34.13
C LEU A 191 4.49 -11.75 -35.54
N ARG A 192 5.50 -11.81 -36.42
CA ARG A 192 5.34 -12.34 -37.80
C ARG A 192 4.87 -13.78 -37.80
N ARG A 193 5.39 -14.62 -36.86
CA ARG A 193 4.95 -16.03 -36.72
C ARG A 193 3.49 -16.10 -36.23
N LEU A 194 3.09 -15.23 -35.30
CA LEU A 194 1.75 -15.20 -34.71
C LEU A 194 0.70 -14.63 -35.67
N ALA A 195 1.02 -13.50 -36.32
CA ALA A 195 0.12 -12.81 -37.24
C ALA A 195 0.10 -13.37 -38.68
N GLY A 196 1.10 -14.13 -39.05
CA GLY A 196 1.23 -14.66 -40.41
C GLY A 196 1.31 -13.58 -41.50
N PRO A 197 1.42 -13.96 -42.76
CA PRO A 197 1.51 -12.98 -43.87
C PRO A 197 0.28 -12.09 -43.99
N THR A 198 -0.91 -12.60 -43.66
CA THR A 198 -2.18 -11.86 -43.77
C THR A 198 -2.29 -10.81 -42.69
N GLY A 199 -2.01 -11.15 -41.43
CA GLY A 199 -2.02 -10.21 -40.32
C GLY A 199 -0.95 -9.14 -40.47
N MET A 200 0.25 -9.49 -41.00
CA MET A 200 1.30 -8.50 -41.27
C MET A 200 0.94 -7.52 -42.38
N ARG A 201 0.25 -7.97 -43.42
CA ARG A 201 -0.26 -7.06 -44.48
C ARG A 201 -1.32 -6.13 -43.94
N TRP A 202 -2.22 -6.65 -43.10
CA TRP A 202 -3.24 -5.84 -42.44
C TRP A 202 -2.61 -4.78 -41.53
N LEU A 203 -1.62 -5.17 -40.71
CA LEU A 203 -0.88 -4.26 -39.83
C LEU A 203 -0.23 -3.09 -40.59
N ALA A 204 0.32 -3.33 -41.77
CA ALA A 204 0.96 -2.32 -42.62
C ALA A 204 -0.03 -1.25 -43.14
N GLN A 205 -1.32 -1.54 -43.20
CA GLN A 205 -2.36 -0.66 -43.73
C GLN A 205 -3.02 0.20 -42.62
N LEU A 206 -2.70 -0.04 -41.33
CA LEU A 206 -3.34 0.66 -40.21
C LEU A 206 -2.95 2.14 -40.18
N PRO A 207 -3.86 3.01 -39.65
CA PRO A 207 -3.57 4.40 -39.36
C PRO A 207 -2.34 4.60 -38.47
N GLY A 208 -1.66 5.74 -38.63
CA GLY A 208 -0.49 6.09 -37.81
C GLY A 208 -0.84 6.59 -36.42
N HIS A 209 -2.06 7.05 -36.21
CA HIS A 209 -2.50 7.58 -34.92
C HIS A 209 -3.03 6.46 -34.03
N PRO A 210 -2.65 6.40 -32.71
CA PRO A 210 -3.04 5.30 -31.82
C PRO A 210 -4.56 5.15 -31.65
N LEU A 211 -5.32 6.26 -31.56
CA LEU A 211 -6.78 6.21 -31.40
C LEU A 211 -7.45 5.60 -32.64
N ASP A 212 -7.07 6.05 -33.83
CA ASP A 212 -7.59 5.49 -35.07
C ASP A 212 -7.28 3.99 -35.20
N ALA A 213 -6.07 3.60 -34.81
CA ALA A 213 -5.64 2.20 -34.84
C ALA A 213 -6.45 1.33 -33.86
N ILE A 214 -6.80 1.85 -32.67
CA ILE A 214 -7.69 1.15 -31.72
C ILE A 214 -9.05 0.90 -32.35
N VAL A 215 -9.71 1.94 -32.91
CA VAL A 215 -11.05 1.82 -33.51
C VAL A 215 -11.08 0.75 -34.61
N VAL A 216 -10.19 0.89 -35.61
CA VAL A 216 -10.09 -0.06 -36.74
C VAL A 216 -9.81 -1.50 -36.24
N SER A 217 -9.04 -1.64 -35.20
CA SER A 217 -8.70 -2.97 -34.66
C SER A 217 -9.84 -3.59 -33.87
N LEU A 218 -10.58 -2.83 -33.07
CA LEU A 218 -11.77 -3.31 -32.34
C LEU A 218 -12.85 -3.76 -33.33
N ASP A 219 -13.10 -2.99 -34.37
CA ASP A 219 -14.04 -3.36 -35.45
C ASP A 219 -13.60 -4.65 -36.15
N SER A 220 -12.32 -4.76 -36.45
CA SER A 220 -11.74 -5.97 -37.06
C SER A 220 -11.84 -7.22 -36.16
N LEU A 221 -11.77 -7.04 -34.84
CA LEU A 221 -11.97 -8.13 -33.88
C LEU A 221 -13.45 -8.55 -33.78
N GLY A 222 -14.37 -7.77 -34.32
CA GLY A 222 -15.81 -8.01 -34.24
C GLY A 222 -16.30 -7.90 -32.80
N VAL A 223 -15.86 -6.86 -32.12
CA VAL A 223 -16.31 -6.56 -30.75
C VAL A 223 -17.71 -6.00 -30.86
N GLU A 224 -18.71 -6.79 -30.45
CA GLU A 224 -20.09 -6.35 -30.30
C GLU A 224 -20.33 -5.91 -28.85
N GLY A 225 -20.92 -4.73 -28.65
CA GLY A 225 -21.25 -4.21 -27.31
C GLY A 225 -20.43 -2.99 -26.88
N ASP A 226 -20.30 -2.81 -25.56
CA ASP A 226 -19.64 -1.65 -24.96
C ASP A 226 -18.13 -1.64 -25.23
N ARG A 227 -17.66 -0.57 -25.90
CA ARG A 227 -16.24 -0.32 -26.17
C ARG A 227 -15.41 -0.28 -24.91
N VAL A 228 -15.94 0.32 -23.83
CA VAL A 228 -15.28 0.40 -22.52
C VAL A 228 -14.99 -1.00 -21.96
N ASP A 229 -15.93 -1.94 -22.10
CA ASP A 229 -15.74 -3.32 -21.65
C ASP A 229 -14.64 -4.04 -22.42
N ALA A 230 -14.52 -3.80 -23.74
CA ALA A 230 -13.44 -4.34 -24.55
C ALA A 230 -12.07 -3.78 -24.13
N LEU A 231 -12.00 -2.47 -23.86
CA LEU A 231 -10.78 -1.82 -23.38
C LEU A 231 -10.39 -2.32 -21.98
N ARG A 232 -11.37 -2.47 -21.06
CA ARG A 232 -11.16 -3.09 -19.74
C ARG A 232 -10.57 -4.49 -19.85
N GLN A 233 -11.07 -5.26 -20.82
CA GLN A 233 -10.59 -6.63 -21.04
C GLN A 233 -9.13 -6.67 -21.50
N HIS A 234 -8.66 -5.69 -22.25
CA HIS A 234 -7.24 -5.54 -22.60
C HIS A 234 -6.41 -5.09 -21.42
N LEU A 235 -6.79 -4.01 -20.73
CA LEU A 235 -6.06 -3.46 -19.59
C LEU A 235 -5.93 -4.48 -18.45
N GLY A 236 -6.99 -5.20 -18.11
CA GLY A 236 -7.01 -6.20 -17.05
C GLY A 236 -6.11 -7.42 -17.29
N ARG A 237 -5.44 -7.51 -18.45
CA ARG A 237 -4.48 -8.60 -18.76
C ARG A 237 -3.02 -8.24 -18.56
N LEU A 238 -2.72 -6.95 -18.52
CA LEU A 238 -1.40 -6.39 -18.21
C LEU A 238 -1.58 -5.23 -17.24
N PRO A 239 -2.22 -5.47 -16.06
CA PRO A 239 -2.54 -4.40 -15.12
C PRO A 239 -1.29 -3.70 -14.57
N GLY A 240 -0.15 -4.38 -14.50
CA GLY A 240 1.09 -3.76 -14.06
C GLY A 240 1.65 -2.75 -15.05
N TRP A 241 1.73 -3.09 -16.34
CA TRP A 241 2.16 -2.15 -17.38
C TRP A 241 1.16 -1.02 -17.55
N ALA A 242 -0.14 -1.31 -17.47
CA ALA A 242 -1.19 -0.30 -17.51
C ALA A 242 -1.14 0.64 -16.30
N GLY A 243 -0.88 0.11 -15.11
CA GLY A 243 -0.72 0.89 -13.89
C GLY A 243 0.49 1.82 -13.95
N TYR A 244 1.60 1.35 -14.52
CA TYR A 244 2.76 2.22 -14.73
C TYR A 244 2.47 3.32 -15.77
N ALA A 245 1.75 3.01 -16.84
CA ALA A 245 1.34 4.03 -17.81
C ALA A 245 0.46 5.12 -17.15
N ARG A 246 -0.51 4.72 -16.31
CA ARG A 246 -1.32 5.66 -15.52
C ARG A 246 -0.48 6.52 -14.59
N TRP A 247 0.45 5.90 -13.83
CA TRP A 247 1.33 6.64 -12.96
C TRP A 247 2.15 7.68 -13.74
N ASN A 248 2.67 7.29 -14.92
CA ASN A 248 3.49 8.17 -15.75
C ASN A 248 2.71 9.38 -16.30
N GLU A 249 1.40 9.24 -16.55
CA GLU A 249 0.53 10.33 -17.02
C GLU A 249 -0.03 11.19 -15.87
N GLU A 250 -0.40 10.56 -14.73
CA GLU A 250 -1.17 11.22 -13.68
C GLU A 250 -0.30 11.73 -12.51
N TRP A 251 0.85 11.09 -12.24
CA TRP A 251 1.60 11.25 -10.99
C TRP A 251 3.10 11.49 -11.18
N ALA A 252 3.63 11.29 -12.38
CA ALA A 252 5.06 11.51 -12.59
C ALA A 252 5.42 12.99 -12.39
N PRO A 253 6.54 13.28 -11.71
CA PRO A 253 7.02 14.65 -11.57
C PRO A 253 7.29 15.30 -12.95
N PRO A 254 7.13 16.63 -13.09
CA PRO A 254 7.35 17.32 -14.37
C PRO A 254 8.77 17.19 -14.93
N ASP A 255 9.76 16.98 -14.08
CA ASP A 255 11.18 16.76 -14.38
C ASP A 255 11.54 15.29 -14.64
N HIS A 256 10.54 14.45 -14.79
CA HIS A 256 10.73 13.02 -15.06
C HIS A 256 11.26 12.81 -16.49
N HIS A 257 12.51 12.39 -16.62
CA HIS A 257 13.24 12.29 -17.90
C HIS A 257 13.03 10.95 -18.65
N ARG A 258 12.00 10.17 -18.33
CA ARG A 258 11.75 8.91 -19.05
C ARG A 258 10.94 9.14 -20.32
N PRO A 259 11.06 8.25 -21.32
CA PRO A 259 10.30 8.37 -22.55
C PRO A 259 8.77 8.32 -22.26
N PRO A 260 7.95 9.03 -23.05
CA PRO A 260 6.51 9.08 -22.84
C PRO A 260 5.88 7.70 -23.04
N PHE A 261 5.39 7.11 -21.94
CA PHE A 261 4.70 5.83 -21.94
C PHE A 261 3.25 6.04 -21.54
N ARG A 262 2.37 6.19 -22.52
CA ARG A 262 0.96 6.54 -22.33
C ARG A 262 0.06 5.32 -22.36
N LEU A 263 -1.05 5.37 -21.60
CA LEU A 263 -2.02 4.30 -21.54
C LEU A 263 -2.67 4.02 -22.91
N VAL A 264 -2.97 5.07 -23.67
CA VAL A 264 -3.52 4.95 -25.02
C VAL A 264 -2.54 4.26 -25.99
N ASP A 265 -1.25 4.50 -25.86
CA ASP A 265 -0.23 3.84 -26.67
C ASP A 265 -0.14 2.34 -26.32
N LEU A 266 -0.19 1.99 -25.04
CA LEU A 266 -0.21 0.60 -24.60
C LEU A 266 -1.45 -0.15 -25.12
N LEU A 267 -2.63 0.46 -24.98
CA LEU A 267 -3.87 -0.09 -25.51
C LEU A 267 -3.80 -0.30 -27.02
N ALA A 268 -3.30 0.71 -27.76
CA ALA A 268 -3.15 0.59 -29.21
C ALA A 268 -2.27 -0.60 -29.58
N VAL A 269 -1.11 -0.78 -28.92
CA VAL A 269 -0.22 -1.94 -29.16
C VAL A 269 -0.93 -3.25 -28.84
N GLN A 270 -1.65 -3.35 -27.70
CA GLN A 270 -2.36 -4.56 -27.31
C GLN A 270 -3.47 -4.95 -28.29
N VAL A 271 -4.33 -3.98 -28.65
CA VAL A 271 -5.49 -4.20 -29.51
C VAL A 271 -5.04 -4.54 -30.92
N VAL A 272 -4.08 -3.76 -31.47
CA VAL A 272 -3.55 -3.93 -32.83
C VAL A 272 -2.82 -5.26 -32.96
N ALA A 273 -1.95 -5.63 -32.01
CA ALA A 273 -1.24 -6.91 -32.05
C ALA A 273 -2.20 -8.11 -31.94
N THR A 274 -3.28 -7.96 -31.15
CA THR A 274 -4.33 -8.99 -31.05
C THR A 274 -5.09 -9.14 -32.37
N ALA A 275 -5.49 -8.04 -33.01
CA ALA A 275 -6.18 -8.05 -34.29
C ALA A 275 -5.29 -8.64 -35.40
N ALA A 276 -4.01 -8.25 -35.46
CA ALA A 276 -3.07 -8.82 -36.42
C ALA A 276 -2.93 -10.33 -36.25
N ALA A 277 -2.86 -10.82 -35.01
CA ALA A 277 -2.78 -12.25 -34.72
C ALA A 277 -4.06 -13.00 -35.16
N VAL A 278 -5.24 -12.42 -34.92
CA VAL A 278 -6.52 -12.99 -35.38
C VAL A 278 -6.63 -13.06 -36.89
N HIS A 279 -6.12 -12.05 -37.61
CA HIS A 279 -6.06 -12.08 -39.09
C HIS A 279 -5.15 -13.20 -39.63
N GLY A 280 -4.17 -13.65 -38.84
CA GLY A 280 -3.27 -14.74 -39.20
C GLY A 280 -3.77 -16.14 -38.83
N ALA A 281 -4.70 -16.24 -37.87
CA ALA A 281 -5.23 -17.50 -37.41
C ALA A 281 -6.26 -18.10 -38.40
N ALA A 282 -6.20 -19.39 -38.63
CA ALA A 282 -7.27 -20.13 -39.32
C ALA A 282 -8.54 -20.09 -38.46
N ARG A 283 -9.71 -19.82 -39.08
CA ARG A 283 -11.00 -19.71 -38.39
C ARG A 283 -11.33 -20.99 -37.61
N GLY A 284 -11.07 -20.98 -36.30
CA GLY A 284 -11.49 -22.04 -35.38
C GLY A 284 -12.80 -21.64 -34.67
N GLN A 285 -13.81 -22.52 -34.75
CA GLN A 285 -14.97 -22.46 -33.87
C GLN A 285 -14.53 -22.95 -32.49
N GLY A 286 -14.60 -22.11 -31.50
CA GLY A 286 -14.31 -22.50 -30.12
C GLY A 286 -15.58 -22.87 -29.34
N PRO A 287 -15.46 -23.48 -28.17
CA PRO A 287 -16.58 -23.93 -27.35
C PRO A 287 -17.54 -22.78 -26.99
N GLN A 288 -18.84 -23.09 -27.02
CA GLN A 288 -19.91 -22.19 -26.60
C GLN A 288 -19.86 -21.94 -25.10
N ALA A 289 -20.24 -20.76 -24.65
CA ALA A 289 -20.41 -20.46 -23.24
C ALA A 289 -21.52 -21.37 -22.66
N GLU A 290 -21.20 -22.13 -21.61
CA GLU A 290 -22.23 -22.82 -20.81
C GLU A 290 -23.03 -21.78 -20.01
N ASP A 291 -24.29 -22.09 -19.75
CA ASP A 291 -25.25 -21.20 -19.13
C ASP A 291 -24.91 -21.03 -17.66
N SER A 292 -24.48 -19.83 -17.26
CA SER A 292 -24.13 -19.50 -15.87
C SER A 292 -25.33 -19.66 -14.88
N ALA A 293 -26.55 -19.61 -15.38
CA ALA A 293 -27.75 -19.84 -14.58
C ALA A 293 -27.83 -21.29 -14.10
N VAL A 294 -27.51 -22.27 -14.96
CA VAL A 294 -27.53 -23.70 -14.59
C VAL A 294 -26.45 -24.02 -13.53
N GLU A 295 -25.29 -23.41 -13.63
CA GLU A 295 -24.22 -23.60 -12.61
C GLU A 295 -24.62 -23.04 -11.24
N ASN A 296 -25.25 -21.86 -11.22
CA ASN A 296 -25.75 -21.25 -9.97
C ASN A 296 -26.83 -22.10 -9.33
N ASP A 297 -27.75 -22.62 -10.12
CA ASP A 297 -28.83 -23.49 -9.64
C ASP A 297 -28.28 -24.78 -9.03
N GLN A 298 -27.35 -25.46 -9.69
CA GLN A 298 -26.67 -26.65 -9.17
C GLN A 298 -25.85 -26.36 -7.92
N LEU A 299 -25.27 -25.16 -7.78
CA LEU A 299 -24.57 -24.77 -6.57
C LEU A 299 -25.54 -24.59 -5.41
N LEU A 300 -26.69 -23.95 -5.64
CA LEU A 300 -27.74 -23.74 -4.64
C LEU A 300 -28.31 -25.08 -4.15
N GLU A 301 -28.54 -26.04 -5.04
CA GLU A 301 -28.95 -27.39 -4.66
C GLU A 301 -27.94 -28.08 -3.73
N ARG A 302 -26.65 -28.03 -4.09
CA ARG A 302 -25.58 -28.59 -3.25
C ARG A 302 -25.46 -27.90 -1.90
N ARG A 303 -25.68 -26.57 -1.83
CA ARG A 303 -25.72 -25.82 -0.58
C ARG A 303 -26.89 -26.29 0.30
N THR A 304 -28.06 -26.40 -0.29
CA THR A 304 -29.28 -26.90 0.42
C THR A 304 -29.05 -28.28 1.01
N ALA A 305 -28.53 -29.21 0.21
CA ALA A 305 -28.23 -30.57 0.68
C ALA A 305 -27.18 -30.56 1.81
N ALA A 306 -26.15 -29.74 1.75
CA ALA A 306 -25.14 -29.64 2.79
C ALA A 306 -25.69 -29.10 4.11
N VAL A 307 -26.58 -28.11 4.05
CA VAL A 307 -27.25 -27.53 5.23
C VAL A 307 -28.18 -28.55 5.89
N LEU A 308 -29.03 -29.21 5.11
CA LEU A 308 -29.93 -30.27 5.64
C LEU A 308 -29.16 -31.41 6.33
N ALA A 309 -28.09 -31.89 5.69
CA ALA A 309 -27.21 -32.90 6.28
C ALA A 309 -26.54 -32.41 7.58
N ALA A 310 -26.16 -31.12 7.69
CA ALA A 310 -25.53 -30.54 8.87
C ALA A 310 -26.53 -30.37 10.05
N VAL A 311 -27.80 -30.08 9.75
CA VAL A 311 -28.84 -29.93 10.76
C VAL A 311 -29.39 -31.32 11.26
N GLY A 312 -29.03 -32.38 10.53
CA GLY A 312 -29.37 -33.77 10.94
C GLY A 312 -30.67 -34.30 10.31
N ASP A 313 -31.09 -33.71 9.17
CA ASP A 313 -32.23 -34.21 8.41
C ASP A 313 -31.76 -34.93 7.12
N THR A 314 -32.43 -36.02 6.79
CA THR A 314 -32.12 -36.84 5.61
C THR A 314 -32.79 -36.33 4.34
N ALA A 315 -33.31 -35.12 4.30
CA ALA A 315 -33.88 -34.44 3.11
C ALA A 315 -35.05 -35.18 2.42
N ASP A 316 -35.83 -35.96 3.19
CA ASP A 316 -36.94 -36.72 2.62
C ASP A 316 -38.24 -35.89 2.41
N ASP A 317 -38.30 -34.66 2.96
CA ASP A 317 -39.42 -33.75 2.76
C ASP A 317 -39.12 -32.66 1.73
N PRO A 318 -39.69 -32.73 0.52
CA PRO A 318 -39.46 -31.73 -0.52
C PRO A 318 -39.85 -30.29 -0.13
N SER A 319 -40.81 -30.15 0.80
CA SER A 319 -41.27 -28.84 1.25
C SER A 319 -40.24 -28.14 2.14
N VAL A 320 -39.56 -28.90 3.01
CA VAL A 320 -38.45 -28.42 3.84
C VAL A 320 -37.26 -28.03 2.96
N ALA A 321 -36.89 -28.89 2.02
CA ALA A 321 -35.81 -28.58 1.08
C ALA A 321 -36.09 -27.29 0.26
N SER A 322 -37.34 -27.09 -0.18
CA SER A 322 -37.75 -25.88 -0.90
C SER A 322 -37.66 -24.62 -0.03
N ALA A 323 -38.10 -24.70 1.25
CA ALA A 323 -38.03 -23.58 2.19
C ALA A 323 -36.57 -23.22 2.51
N VAL A 324 -35.69 -24.20 2.80
CA VAL A 324 -34.26 -23.96 3.01
C VAL A 324 -33.61 -23.35 1.77
N ARG A 325 -33.91 -23.88 0.58
CA ARG A 325 -33.40 -23.36 -0.68
C ARG A 325 -33.79 -21.88 -0.89
N ALA A 326 -35.02 -21.50 -0.60
CA ALA A 326 -35.50 -20.11 -0.73
C ALA A 326 -34.70 -19.17 0.20
N ILE A 327 -34.43 -19.57 1.44
CA ILE A 327 -33.60 -18.79 2.37
C ILE A 327 -32.16 -18.67 1.90
N LEU A 328 -31.57 -19.77 1.40
CA LEU A 328 -30.19 -19.75 0.91
C LEU A 328 -30.02 -18.96 -0.40
N ASP A 329 -31.07 -18.83 -1.20
CA ASP A 329 -31.05 -18.01 -2.42
C ASP A 329 -30.91 -16.52 -2.12
N GLU A 330 -31.47 -16.05 -0.99
CA GLU A 330 -31.27 -14.67 -0.50
C GLU A 330 -29.86 -14.38 -0.03
N ALA A 331 -29.02 -15.41 0.20
CA ALA A 331 -27.62 -15.29 0.52
C ALA A 331 -26.73 -15.83 -0.62
N PRO A 332 -26.61 -15.13 -1.76
CA PRO A 332 -25.85 -15.58 -2.92
C PRO A 332 -24.36 -15.77 -2.59
N PRO A 333 -23.61 -16.53 -3.39
CA PRO A 333 -22.23 -16.89 -3.12
C PRO A 333 -21.29 -15.72 -2.78
N ALA A 334 -21.45 -14.59 -3.44
CA ALA A 334 -20.64 -13.39 -3.16
C ALA A 334 -20.90 -12.86 -1.73
N MET A 335 -22.16 -12.85 -1.28
CA MET A 335 -22.57 -12.36 0.03
C MET A 335 -22.03 -13.24 1.18
N ARG A 336 -21.88 -14.55 0.97
CA ARG A 336 -21.28 -15.46 1.96
C ARG A 336 -19.88 -15.03 2.38
N LYS A 337 -19.06 -14.57 1.43
CA LYS A 337 -17.70 -14.09 1.70
C LYS A 337 -17.69 -12.74 2.41
N SER A 338 -18.65 -11.86 2.09
CA SER A 338 -18.84 -10.59 2.80
C SER A 338 -19.30 -10.83 4.24
N MET A 339 -20.17 -11.83 4.50
CA MET A 339 -20.57 -12.24 5.86
C MET A 339 -19.37 -12.73 6.68
N TRP A 340 -18.51 -13.57 6.11
CA TRP A 340 -17.31 -14.04 6.77
C TRP A 340 -16.32 -12.90 7.08
N LEU A 341 -16.13 -11.98 6.13
CA LEU A 341 -15.27 -10.81 6.32
C LEU A 341 -15.80 -9.93 7.45
N GLU A 342 -17.11 -9.63 7.46
CA GLU A 342 -17.75 -8.85 8.53
C GLU A 342 -17.62 -9.54 9.89
N ALA A 343 -17.70 -10.89 9.95
CA ALA A 343 -17.50 -11.63 11.20
C ALA A 343 -16.07 -11.50 11.74
N GLN A 344 -15.07 -11.59 10.88
CA GLN A 344 -13.66 -11.40 11.28
C GLN A 344 -13.39 -9.96 11.73
N GLU A 345 -13.88 -8.98 10.96
CA GLU A 345 -13.75 -7.56 11.30
C GLU A 345 -14.51 -7.22 12.59
N GLY A 346 -15.68 -7.81 12.80
CA GLY A 346 -16.45 -7.68 14.04
C GLY A 346 -15.70 -8.19 15.26
N ASN A 347 -15.10 -9.37 15.16
CA ASN A 347 -14.28 -9.94 16.24
C ASN A 347 -13.06 -9.06 16.56
N PHE A 348 -12.33 -8.60 15.54
CA PHE A 348 -11.19 -7.72 15.74
C PHE A 348 -11.62 -6.39 16.37
N ARG A 349 -12.71 -5.79 15.89
CA ARG A 349 -13.30 -4.55 16.41
C ARG A 349 -13.67 -4.67 17.88
N ASP A 350 -14.33 -5.75 18.26
CA ASP A 350 -14.76 -5.97 19.65
C ASP A 350 -13.56 -6.12 20.58
N ARG A 351 -12.54 -6.84 20.16
CA ARG A 351 -11.29 -6.97 20.92
C ARG A 351 -10.55 -5.61 21.08
N LEU A 352 -10.44 -4.83 20.01
CA LEU A 352 -9.77 -3.53 20.08
C LEU A 352 -10.56 -2.53 20.91
N LEU A 353 -11.87 -2.38 20.66
CA LEU A 353 -12.70 -1.44 21.42
C LEU A 353 -12.81 -1.84 22.90
N GLY A 354 -12.82 -3.14 23.21
CA GLY A 354 -12.75 -3.64 24.58
C GLY A 354 -11.45 -3.19 25.29
N LEU A 355 -10.29 -3.35 24.64
CA LEU A 355 -9.02 -2.86 25.16
C LEU A 355 -9.03 -1.34 25.39
N LEU A 356 -9.57 -0.57 24.44
CA LEU A 356 -9.65 0.89 24.50
C LEU A 356 -10.74 1.42 25.43
N SER A 357 -11.57 0.55 26.00
CA SER A 357 -12.59 0.89 27.00
C SER A 357 -12.08 0.85 28.43
N ARG A 358 -10.80 0.51 28.64
CA ARG A 358 -10.16 0.62 29.95
C ARG A 358 -10.19 2.08 30.43
N PRO A 359 -10.25 2.30 31.75
CA PRO A 359 -10.16 3.66 32.29
C PRO A 359 -8.89 4.36 31.78
N ASP A 360 -9.08 5.55 31.26
CA ASP A 360 -7.96 6.40 30.84
C ASP A 360 -7.23 6.89 32.12
N PRO A 361 -5.92 6.64 32.27
CA PRO A 361 -5.17 7.14 33.41
C PRO A 361 -5.10 8.68 33.47
N GLY A 362 -5.55 9.33 32.40
CA GLY A 362 -5.45 10.78 32.24
C GLY A 362 -4.03 11.26 31.96
N PRO A 363 -3.86 12.56 31.68
CA PRO A 363 -2.55 13.12 31.43
C PRO A 363 -1.74 13.15 32.75
N ALA A 364 -0.45 12.78 32.68
CA ALA A 364 0.46 12.93 33.82
C ALA A 364 0.46 14.37 34.31
N THR A 365 0.52 14.57 35.62
CA THR A 365 0.46 15.92 36.22
C THR A 365 1.80 16.66 36.21
N GLU A 366 2.92 15.90 36.19
CA GLU A 366 4.26 16.48 36.24
C GLU A 366 4.84 16.68 34.83
N ARG A 367 5.77 17.67 34.71
CA ARG A 367 6.51 17.90 33.47
C ARG A 367 7.45 16.71 33.23
N PRO A 368 7.32 15.96 32.09
CA PRO A 368 8.25 14.87 31.81
C PRO A 368 9.65 15.40 31.51
N ASP A 369 10.67 14.61 31.83
CA ASP A 369 12.06 14.92 31.46
C ASP A 369 12.29 14.72 29.96
N VAL A 370 11.67 13.68 29.37
CA VAL A 370 11.81 13.32 27.97
C VAL A 370 10.45 12.98 27.36
N GLN A 371 10.18 13.61 26.21
CA GLN A 371 9.07 13.26 25.33
C GLN A 371 9.62 12.70 24.01
N ALA A 372 8.90 11.76 23.37
CA ALA A 372 9.31 11.19 22.09
C ALA A 372 8.12 11.04 21.15
N ALA A 373 8.19 11.69 19.99
CA ALA A 373 7.21 11.51 18.91
C ALA A 373 7.74 10.52 17.87
N PHE A 374 6.97 9.48 17.61
CA PHE A 374 7.29 8.45 16.63
C PHE A 374 6.36 8.53 15.43
N CYS A 375 6.78 7.94 14.30
CA CYS A 375 5.88 7.76 13.18
C CYS A 375 4.63 6.97 13.59
N ILE A 376 3.50 7.27 12.94
CA ILE A 376 2.23 6.54 13.11
C ILE A 376 2.35 5.06 12.70
N ASP A 377 3.39 4.68 11.97
CA ASP A 377 3.63 3.33 11.49
C ASP A 377 3.42 2.28 12.60
N ALA A 378 2.64 1.24 12.30
CA ALA A 378 2.28 0.22 13.28
C ALA A 378 3.50 -0.48 13.91
N ARG A 379 4.65 -0.51 13.24
CA ARG A 379 5.92 -1.06 13.79
C ARG A 379 6.48 -0.20 14.93
N SER A 380 6.20 1.11 14.89
CA SER A 380 6.63 2.03 15.96
C SER A 380 5.85 1.84 17.27
N GLU A 381 4.66 1.23 17.24
CA GLU A 381 3.86 0.94 18.44
C GLU A 381 4.63 0.08 19.44
N GLY A 382 5.23 -1.01 18.99
CA GLY A 382 5.99 -1.90 19.86
C GLY A 382 7.20 -1.20 20.51
N LEU A 383 7.91 -0.34 19.76
CA LEU A 383 9.02 0.45 20.31
C LEU A 383 8.55 1.45 21.36
N GLN A 384 7.44 2.17 21.10
CA GLN A 384 6.82 3.11 22.04
C GLN A 384 6.42 2.40 23.33
N ARG A 385 5.73 1.26 23.24
CA ARG A 385 5.28 0.45 24.38
C ARG A 385 6.45 -0.02 25.23
N HIS A 386 7.50 -0.54 24.61
CA HIS A 386 8.68 -0.97 25.34
C HIS A 386 9.50 0.17 25.94
N LEU A 387 9.54 1.35 25.30
CA LEU A 387 10.18 2.54 25.85
C LEU A 387 9.44 3.06 27.10
N GLN A 388 8.10 3.13 27.03
CA GLN A 388 7.27 3.51 28.19
C GLN A 388 7.46 2.55 29.39
N ALA A 389 7.77 1.27 29.13
CA ALA A 389 8.08 0.30 30.16
C ALA A 389 9.52 0.43 30.73
N CYS A 390 10.37 1.29 30.18
CA CYS A 390 11.71 1.58 30.71
C CYS A 390 11.74 2.77 31.68
N GLY A 391 10.74 3.69 31.59
CA GLY A 391 10.71 4.89 32.44
C GLY A 391 9.53 5.80 32.13
N PRO A 392 9.45 6.97 32.75
CA PRO A 392 8.36 7.93 32.61
C PRO A 392 8.48 8.72 31.30
N TYR A 393 8.43 8.02 30.17
CA TYR A 393 8.45 8.60 28.85
C TYR A 393 7.03 8.95 28.39
N ASP A 394 6.82 10.20 28.02
CA ASP A 394 5.58 10.62 27.34
C ASP A 394 5.78 10.49 25.83
N THR A 395 4.95 9.69 25.16
CA THR A 395 5.12 9.38 23.75
C THR A 395 3.96 9.91 22.91
N PHE A 396 4.26 10.25 21.65
CA PHE A 396 3.30 10.71 20.66
C PHE A 396 3.43 9.91 19.38
N GLY A 397 2.32 9.76 18.65
CA GLY A 397 2.31 9.26 17.30
C GLY A 397 1.99 10.40 16.33
N PHE A 398 2.82 10.56 15.31
CA PHE A 398 2.61 11.59 14.30
C PHE A 398 3.09 11.07 12.92
N ALA A 399 2.46 11.54 11.82
CA ALA A 399 2.90 11.12 10.50
C ALA A 399 4.38 11.45 10.28
N GLY A 400 5.18 10.49 9.79
CA GLY A 400 6.64 10.54 9.82
C GLY A 400 7.32 11.67 9.03
N PHE A 401 6.55 12.43 8.22
CA PHE A 401 7.02 13.67 7.60
C PHE A 401 6.89 14.88 8.55
N PHE A 402 6.36 14.69 9.76
CA PHE A 402 6.16 15.69 10.81
C PHE A 402 5.43 16.95 10.33
N GLY A 403 4.48 16.82 9.40
CA GLY A 403 3.66 17.92 8.91
C GLY A 403 4.39 18.95 8.04
N VAL A 404 5.64 18.71 7.66
CA VAL A 404 6.45 19.60 6.82
C VAL A 404 6.68 18.99 5.44
N PRO A 405 5.86 19.31 4.44
CA PRO A 405 6.00 18.78 3.08
C PRO A 405 7.13 19.50 2.34
N VAL A 406 8.29 18.85 2.23
CA VAL A 406 9.46 19.41 1.54
C VAL A 406 10.04 18.43 0.54
N ARG A 407 10.77 18.95 -0.44
CA ARG A 407 11.75 18.18 -1.21
C ARG A 407 13.11 18.28 -0.51
N TRP A 408 13.67 17.12 -0.22
CA TRP A 408 14.97 17.01 0.41
C TRP A 408 16.06 16.76 -0.61
N ARG A 409 17.12 17.56 -0.56
CA ARG A 409 18.33 17.41 -1.37
C ARG A 409 19.52 17.04 -0.49
N PRO A 410 19.99 15.79 -0.51
CA PRO A 410 21.14 15.34 0.25
C PRO A 410 22.43 16.10 -0.15
N LEU A 411 23.40 16.18 0.76
CA LEU A 411 24.68 16.80 0.48
C LEU A 411 25.38 16.09 -0.69
N GLY A 412 25.71 16.86 -1.74
CA GLY A 412 26.39 16.38 -2.95
C GLY A 412 25.46 15.76 -4.00
N SER A 413 24.16 15.74 -3.78
CA SER A 413 23.16 15.36 -4.79
C SER A 413 22.63 16.60 -5.52
N GLU A 414 22.45 16.46 -6.84
CA GLU A 414 21.71 17.44 -7.65
C GLU A 414 20.20 17.17 -7.62
N GLU A 415 19.82 15.92 -7.32
CA GLU A 415 18.42 15.49 -7.25
C GLU A 415 17.79 15.79 -5.89
N SER A 416 16.59 16.34 -5.90
CA SER A 416 15.74 16.48 -4.73
C SER A 416 14.60 15.44 -4.75
N GLN A 417 14.22 14.95 -3.58
CA GLN A 417 13.16 13.94 -3.43
C GLN A 417 12.08 14.44 -2.47
N ALA A 418 10.81 14.28 -2.85
CA ALA A 418 9.69 14.59 -1.96
C ALA A 418 9.76 13.75 -0.68
N ARG A 419 9.54 14.41 0.47
CA ARG A 419 9.52 13.80 1.80
C ARG A 419 8.17 14.05 2.50
N CYS A 420 7.11 13.78 1.78
CA CYS A 420 5.73 13.91 2.27
C CYS A 420 4.87 12.82 1.62
N PRO A 421 3.64 12.60 2.12
CA PRO A 421 2.70 11.71 1.44
C PRO A 421 2.49 12.13 0.00
N VAL A 422 2.36 11.17 -0.92
CA VAL A 422 2.18 11.43 -2.36
C VAL A 422 0.91 12.23 -2.69
N LEU A 423 -0.01 12.33 -1.74
CA LEU A 423 -1.21 13.17 -1.83
C LEU A 423 -0.92 14.68 -1.69
N LEU A 424 0.30 15.03 -1.27
CA LEU A 424 0.74 16.40 -1.06
C LEU A 424 1.81 16.77 -2.08
N ALA A 425 1.71 17.96 -2.65
CA ALA A 425 2.75 18.52 -3.50
C ALA A 425 3.68 19.39 -2.64
N PRO A 426 4.97 19.02 -2.44
CA PRO A 426 5.88 19.88 -1.69
C PRO A 426 6.27 21.11 -2.50
N GLU A 427 6.12 22.29 -1.90
CA GLU A 427 6.41 23.57 -2.55
C GLU A 427 7.85 24.05 -2.27
N HIS A 428 8.49 23.52 -1.20
CA HIS A 428 9.79 23.99 -0.74
C HIS A 428 10.89 22.94 -0.90
N ASP A 429 12.06 23.40 -1.35
CA ASP A 429 13.29 22.62 -1.38
C ASP A 429 14.11 22.91 -0.12
N VAL A 430 14.56 21.85 0.56
CA VAL A 430 15.48 21.94 1.69
C VAL A 430 16.75 21.17 1.38
N ALA A 431 17.87 21.87 1.27
CA ALA A 431 19.16 21.26 1.01
C ALA A 431 19.88 20.90 2.31
N GLU A 432 20.64 19.82 2.27
CA GLU A 432 21.58 19.48 3.33
C GLU A 432 22.90 20.25 3.09
N ARG A 433 23.32 21.04 4.07
CA ARG A 433 24.55 21.83 4.00
C ARG A 433 25.56 21.41 5.07
N PRO A 434 26.87 21.38 4.78
CA PRO A 434 27.89 21.07 5.77
C PRO A 434 27.99 22.21 6.79
N LEU A 435 28.26 21.89 8.05
CA LEU A 435 28.52 22.88 9.10
C LEU A 435 29.81 23.65 8.83
N VAL A 436 30.82 22.98 8.27
CA VAL A 436 32.09 23.56 7.86
C VAL A 436 32.29 23.33 6.36
N PRO A 437 32.19 24.37 5.52
CA PRO A 437 32.23 24.20 4.06
C PRO A 437 33.48 23.46 3.56
N ASP A 438 34.66 23.79 4.07
CA ASP A 438 35.93 23.18 3.64
C ASP A 438 36.04 21.69 4.02
N GLY A 439 35.32 21.24 5.06
CA GLY A 439 35.29 19.84 5.49
C GLY A 439 34.57 18.90 4.52
N ALA A 440 33.76 19.44 3.58
CA ALA A 440 32.96 18.64 2.67
C ALA A 440 33.70 18.23 1.38
N LEU A 441 34.77 18.92 0.99
CA LEU A 441 35.44 18.72 -0.30
C LEU A 441 35.90 17.27 -0.52
N GLY A 442 36.54 16.67 0.46
CA GLY A 442 36.97 15.27 0.39
C GLY A 442 35.84 14.28 0.19
N TYR A 443 34.74 14.49 0.93
CA TYR A 443 33.53 13.67 0.83
C TYR A 443 32.87 13.82 -0.54
N LEU A 444 32.67 15.04 -1.01
CA LEU A 444 32.07 15.33 -2.32
C LEU A 444 32.91 14.76 -3.48
N THR A 445 34.23 14.84 -3.38
CA THR A 445 35.12 14.24 -4.38
C THR A 445 35.01 12.71 -4.37
N ALA A 446 34.97 12.10 -3.20
CA ALA A 446 34.77 10.65 -3.08
C ALA A 446 33.41 10.20 -3.65
N GLN A 447 32.35 10.94 -3.39
CA GLN A 447 31.01 10.66 -3.95
C GLN A 447 31.01 10.76 -5.48
N ARG A 448 31.57 11.82 -6.06
CA ARG A 448 31.67 11.98 -7.52
C ARG A 448 32.47 10.84 -8.14
N THR A 449 33.56 10.43 -7.51
CA THR A 449 34.39 9.33 -8.00
C THR A 449 33.65 8.00 -7.94
N ALA A 450 32.89 7.77 -6.86
CA ALA A 450 32.07 6.57 -6.71
C ALA A 450 30.91 6.56 -7.73
N GLY A 451 30.27 7.71 -7.97
CA GLY A 451 29.24 7.89 -9.01
C GLY A 451 29.76 7.57 -10.41
N ALA A 452 30.88 8.17 -10.78
CA ALA A 452 31.53 7.89 -12.07
C ALA A 452 31.92 6.41 -12.23
N GLY A 453 32.40 5.78 -11.16
CA GLY A 453 32.69 4.33 -11.15
C GLY A 453 31.41 3.48 -11.33
N HIS A 454 30.31 3.88 -10.73
CA HIS A 454 29.02 3.23 -10.89
C HIS A 454 28.49 3.35 -12.32
N GLU A 455 28.53 4.54 -12.89
CA GLU A 455 28.15 4.80 -14.29
C GLU A 455 29.00 3.97 -15.27
N ALA A 456 30.32 3.96 -15.07
CA ALA A 456 31.24 3.16 -15.89
C ALA A 456 30.93 1.65 -15.81
N PHE A 457 30.60 1.15 -14.62
CA PHE A 457 30.17 -0.24 -14.42
C PHE A 457 28.84 -0.54 -15.14
N HIS A 458 27.87 0.36 -15.06
CA HIS A 458 26.59 0.20 -15.78
C HIS A 458 26.78 0.27 -17.29
N ALA A 459 27.60 1.20 -17.80
CA ALA A 459 27.92 1.28 -19.20
C ALA A 459 28.63 0.02 -19.72
N ALA A 460 29.57 -0.52 -18.94
CA ALA A 460 30.22 -1.77 -19.26
C ALA A 460 29.24 -2.96 -19.27
N LYS A 461 28.34 -3.01 -18.28
CA LYS A 461 27.30 -4.05 -18.19
C LYS A 461 26.32 -3.98 -19.37
N GLY A 462 25.97 -2.79 -19.85
CA GLY A 462 25.09 -2.57 -21.01
C GLY A 462 25.74 -2.81 -22.38
N SER A 463 27.06 -2.96 -22.46
CA SER A 463 27.77 -3.19 -23.73
C SER A 463 27.67 -4.65 -24.20
N PRO A 464 27.70 -4.95 -25.51
CA PRO A 464 27.52 -6.31 -26.04
C PRO A 464 28.50 -7.36 -25.49
N GLY A 465 29.74 -6.99 -25.19
CA GLY A 465 30.76 -7.89 -24.64
C GLY A 465 31.04 -7.70 -23.14
N GLY A 466 30.53 -6.61 -22.56
CA GLY A 466 30.84 -6.18 -21.21
C GLY A 466 30.41 -7.17 -20.10
N PRO A 467 29.24 -7.76 -20.13
CA PRO A 467 28.82 -8.73 -19.12
C PRO A 467 29.77 -9.92 -19.01
N PHE A 468 30.30 -10.43 -20.11
CA PHE A 468 31.28 -11.53 -20.13
C PHE A 468 32.62 -11.08 -19.52
N ALA A 469 33.11 -9.93 -19.92
CA ALA A 469 34.34 -9.36 -19.38
C ALA A 469 34.24 -9.05 -17.88
N LEU A 470 33.11 -8.51 -17.45
CA LEU A 470 32.82 -8.26 -16.03
C LEU A 470 32.70 -9.55 -15.20
N ALA A 471 32.08 -10.62 -15.75
CA ALA A 471 31.99 -11.91 -15.07
C ALA A 471 33.37 -12.55 -14.93
N GLU A 472 34.21 -12.52 -15.96
CA GLU A 472 35.55 -13.08 -15.93
C GLU A 472 36.51 -12.29 -15.01
N ALA A 473 36.59 -10.97 -15.16
CA ALA A 473 37.49 -10.14 -14.35
C ALA A 473 36.96 -9.93 -12.91
N GLY A 474 35.66 -9.74 -12.77
CA GLY A 474 35.00 -9.40 -11.48
C GLY A 474 34.72 -10.62 -10.61
N GLY A 475 34.57 -11.80 -11.18
CA GLY A 475 34.14 -13.01 -10.45
C GLY A 475 35.03 -13.40 -9.28
N TYR A 476 36.35 -13.23 -9.43
CA TYR A 476 37.34 -13.49 -8.38
C TYR A 476 37.20 -12.55 -7.17
N LEU A 477 36.72 -11.32 -7.36
CA LEU A 477 36.48 -10.34 -6.28
C LEU A 477 35.07 -10.39 -5.76
N MET A 478 34.09 -10.50 -6.66
CA MET A 478 32.68 -10.47 -6.33
C MET A 478 32.17 -11.77 -5.72
N GLY A 479 32.74 -12.92 -6.11
CA GLY A 479 32.38 -14.22 -5.54
C GLY A 479 32.65 -14.31 -4.02
N PRO A 480 33.88 -14.06 -3.56
CA PRO A 480 34.16 -13.99 -2.13
C PRO A 480 33.37 -12.92 -1.38
N ALA A 481 33.13 -11.74 -2.02
CA ALA A 481 32.33 -10.69 -1.41
C ALA A 481 30.86 -11.09 -1.26
N ALA A 482 30.29 -11.77 -2.24
CA ALA A 482 28.93 -12.33 -2.17
C ALA A 482 28.83 -13.41 -1.10
N ALA A 483 29.81 -14.34 -1.06
CA ALA A 483 29.91 -15.36 -0.02
C ALA A 483 29.98 -14.75 1.38
N ALA A 484 30.82 -13.74 1.59
CA ALA A 484 30.93 -13.04 2.88
C ALA A 484 29.61 -12.35 3.29
N ARG A 485 28.90 -11.72 2.34
CA ARG A 485 27.60 -11.09 2.60
C ARG A 485 26.48 -12.08 2.95
N THR A 486 26.59 -13.32 2.46
CA THR A 486 25.63 -14.39 2.74
C THR A 486 25.98 -15.14 4.02
N LEU A 487 27.25 -15.54 4.19
CA LEU A 487 27.67 -16.41 5.29
C LEU A 487 27.98 -15.64 6.58
N ALA A 488 28.43 -14.40 6.49
CA ALA A 488 28.86 -13.59 7.62
C ALA A 488 28.36 -12.13 7.53
N PRO A 489 27.03 -11.88 7.39
CA PRO A 489 26.48 -10.52 7.21
C PRO A 489 26.83 -9.59 8.38
N GLY A 490 26.91 -10.10 9.60
CA GLY A 490 27.30 -9.34 10.79
C GLY A 490 28.77 -8.85 10.75
N LEU A 491 29.67 -9.65 10.20
CA LEU A 491 31.07 -9.25 10.00
C LEU A 491 31.19 -8.19 8.92
N VAL A 492 30.49 -8.38 7.81
CA VAL A 492 30.43 -7.38 6.72
C VAL A 492 29.87 -6.05 7.23
N ARG A 493 28.83 -6.09 8.08
CA ARG A 493 28.29 -4.89 8.76
C ARG A 493 29.39 -4.18 9.56
N ARG A 494 30.09 -4.91 10.44
CA ARG A 494 31.19 -4.33 11.27
C ARG A 494 32.28 -3.69 10.42
N LEU A 495 32.72 -4.37 9.36
CA LEU A 495 33.73 -3.85 8.42
C LEU A 495 33.25 -2.59 7.68
N LYS A 496 31.99 -2.61 7.20
CA LYS A 496 31.38 -1.43 6.57
C LYS A 496 31.30 -0.26 7.54
N THR A 497 30.90 -0.48 8.80
CA THR A 497 30.82 0.58 9.81
C THR A 497 32.21 1.17 10.09
N LEU A 498 33.26 0.34 10.16
CA LEU A 498 34.63 0.81 10.36
C LEU A 498 35.15 1.63 9.15
N THR A 499 34.85 1.18 7.94
CA THR A 499 35.23 1.92 6.71
C THR A 499 34.40 3.19 6.51
N ALA A 500 33.09 3.12 6.82
CA ALA A 500 32.19 4.27 6.70
C ALA A 500 32.59 5.42 7.63
N ARG A 501 33.15 5.14 8.82
CA ARG A 501 33.70 6.17 9.72
C ARG A 501 34.80 7.00 9.06
N ARG A 502 35.59 6.40 8.16
CA ARG A 502 36.67 7.12 7.44
C ARG A 502 36.15 7.96 6.28
N PHE A 503 34.98 7.61 5.73
CA PHE A 503 34.29 8.30 4.63
C PHE A 503 32.93 8.83 5.07
N ALA A 504 32.76 9.05 6.38
CA ALA A 504 31.52 9.61 6.92
C ALA A 504 31.28 11.00 6.31
N PRO A 505 30.01 11.33 5.99
CA PRO A 505 29.69 12.71 5.63
C PRO A 505 30.12 13.64 6.77
N PRO A 506 30.59 14.84 6.44
CA PRO A 506 30.87 15.85 7.47
C PRO A 506 29.57 16.13 8.24
N PRO A 507 29.66 16.69 9.46
CA PRO A 507 28.48 17.19 10.16
C PRO A 507 27.72 18.18 9.27
N THR A 508 26.41 18.00 9.16
CA THR A 508 25.54 18.76 8.26
C THR A 508 24.33 19.32 9.00
N ARG A 509 23.68 20.29 8.40
CA ARG A 509 22.37 20.81 8.86
C ARG A 509 21.39 20.96 7.70
N PRO A 510 20.07 20.83 7.94
CA PRO A 510 19.06 21.26 6.97
C PRO A 510 19.10 22.79 6.79
N ALA A 511 19.12 23.25 5.54
CA ALA A 511 19.00 24.67 5.21
C ALA A 511 17.51 25.04 5.19
N VAL A 512 16.92 25.21 6.36
CA VAL A 512 15.49 25.53 6.50
C VAL A 512 15.17 27.01 6.35
N GLU A 513 16.18 27.89 6.37
CA GLU A 513 16.01 29.33 6.24
C GLU A 513 16.14 29.74 4.78
N ALA A 514 15.17 30.53 4.30
CA ALA A 514 15.29 31.19 3.01
C ALA A 514 16.46 32.17 3.05
N GLU A 515 17.41 32.05 2.12
CA GLU A 515 18.53 32.98 1.93
C GLU A 515 18.22 33.87 0.72
N ASP A 516 18.63 35.16 0.81
CA ASP A 516 18.43 36.11 -0.30
C ASP A 516 19.10 35.59 -1.59
N GLY A 517 18.29 35.34 -2.62
CA GLY A 517 18.74 34.89 -3.93
C GLY A 517 18.78 33.35 -4.09
N ASP A 518 18.44 32.56 -3.07
CA ASP A 518 18.26 31.11 -3.19
C ASP A 518 16.75 30.76 -3.13
N SER A 519 16.28 29.93 -4.05
CA SER A 519 14.91 29.43 -4.07
C SER A 519 14.67 28.31 -3.03
N SER A 520 15.71 27.95 -2.26
CA SER A 520 15.62 26.91 -1.20
C SER A 520 15.33 27.55 0.16
N GLY A 521 14.65 26.75 1.03
CA GLY A 521 14.28 27.14 2.37
C GLY A 521 12.84 27.62 2.51
N LEU A 522 12.48 28.03 3.73
CA LEU A 522 11.15 28.46 4.11
C LEU A 522 11.21 29.84 4.75
N ALA A 523 10.23 30.70 4.48
CA ALA A 523 10.08 31.99 5.15
C ALA A 523 9.81 31.78 6.65
N LEU A 524 10.14 32.77 7.47
CA LEU A 524 9.95 32.66 8.92
C LEU A 524 8.48 32.40 9.30
N GLU A 525 7.54 33.03 8.63
CA GLU A 525 6.11 32.87 8.90
C GLU A 525 5.62 31.45 8.58
N GLU A 526 6.11 30.86 7.49
CA GLU A 526 5.81 29.47 7.14
C GLU A 526 6.39 28.51 8.17
N ARG A 527 7.64 28.71 8.60
CA ARG A 527 8.26 27.91 9.67
C ARG A 527 7.49 28.01 10.98
N VAL A 528 6.96 29.19 11.33
CA VAL A 528 6.09 29.37 12.51
C VAL A 528 4.79 28.60 12.33
N SER A 529 4.17 28.66 11.16
CA SER A 529 2.92 27.95 10.86
C SER A 529 3.10 26.42 10.92
N PHE A 530 4.18 25.89 10.35
CA PHE A 530 4.49 24.45 10.45
C PHE A 530 4.77 24.04 11.91
N ALA A 531 5.55 24.83 12.65
CA ALA A 531 5.81 24.54 14.06
C ALA A 531 4.54 24.52 14.90
N GLU A 532 3.64 25.47 14.67
CA GLU A 532 2.33 25.51 15.35
C GLU A 532 1.48 24.29 14.99
N ALA A 533 1.40 23.94 13.70
CA ALA A 533 0.67 22.77 13.24
C ALA A 533 1.21 21.46 13.86
N ILE A 534 2.54 21.29 13.91
CA ILE A 534 3.18 20.13 14.56
C ILE A 534 2.72 20.01 16.01
N VAL A 535 2.85 21.07 16.79
CA VAL A 535 2.60 21.05 18.23
C VAL A 535 1.10 20.88 18.53
N ARG A 536 0.23 21.60 17.82
CA ARG A 536 -1.22 21.54 18.05
C ARG A 536 -1.82 20.20 17.60
N THR A 537 -1.42 19.70 16.44
CA THR A 537 -1.94 18.43 15.93
C THR A 537 -1.54 17.25 16.82
N MET A 538 -0.33 17.27 17.40
CA MET A 538 0.07 16.26 18.39
C MET A 538 -0.63 16.40 19.75
N GLY A 539 -1.30 17.51 20.02
CA GLY A 539 -1.88 17.78 21.33
C GLY A 539 -0.83 18.12 22.40
N MET A 540 0.32 18.69 22.02
CA MET A 540 1.40 19.02 22.96
C MET A 540 1.10 20.31 23.72
N THR A 541 0.69 20.19 24.96
CA THR A 541 0.46 21.33 25.88
C THR A 541 1.59 21.55 26.85
N ARG A 542 2.38 20.53 27.10
CA ARG A 542 3.55 20.53 27.99
C ARG A 542 4.76 20.09 27.22
N PHE A 543 5.88 20.77 27.45
CA PHE A 543 7.12 20.52 26.75
C PHE A 543 8.15 19.97 27.74
N ALA A 544 8.68 18.79 27.49
CA ALA A 544 9.82 18.22 28.23
C ALA A 544 11.09 19.07 28.00
N ARG A 545 12.10 18.82 28.80
CA ARG A 545 13.43 19.37 28.54
C ARG A 545 14.04 18.81 27.25
N LEU A 546 13.87 17.51 26.99
CA LEU A 546 14.31 16.86 25.78
C LEU A 546 13.09 16.31 25.01
N ILE A 547 12.93 16.69 23.75
CA ILE A 547 11.88 16.17 22.87
C ILE A 547 12.49 15.55 21.63
N VAL A 548 12.28 14.25 21.44
CA VAL A 548 12.83 13.49 20.33
C VAL A 548 11.79 13.32 19.24
N LEU A 549 12.06 13.78 18.03
CA LEU A 549 11.27 13.45 16.84
C LEU A 549 11.93 12.27 16.11
N CYS A 550 11.32 11.11 16.17
CA CYS A 550 11.86 9.86 15.66
C CYS A 550 11.11 9.42 14.40
N GLY A 551 11.69 9.68 13.22
CA GLY A 551 11.25 9.08 11.97
C GLY A 551 11.61 7.59 11.94
N HIS A 552 11.11 6.85 10.93
CA HIS A 552 11.56 5.48 10.74
C HIS A 552 12.08 5.24 9.32
N GLY A 553 12.88 4.20 9.16
CA GLY A 553 13.35 3.66 7.90
C GLY A 553 13.66 2.19 8.07
N SER A 554 13.93 1.51 6.98
CA SER A 554 14.20 0.07 6.96
C SER A 554 15.48 -0.22 6.22
N HIS A 555 16.53 -0.61 6.95
CA HIS A 555 17.77 -1.00 6.30
C HIS A 555 17.69 -2.44 5.79
N ASN A 556 17.63 -2.59 4.47
CA ASN A 556 17.70 -3.89 3.83
C ASN A 556 18.51 -3.82 2.53
N VAL A 557 19.12 -4.94 2.13
CA VAL A 557 19.98 -5.04 0.97
C VAL A 557 19.40 -6.04 -0.02
N ASN A 558 19.74 -5.87 -1.32
CA ASN A 558 19.32 -6.78 -2.39
C ASN A 558 17.79 -6.98 -2.45
N ASN A 559 17.04 -5.91 -2.24
CA ASN A 559 15.59 -5.94 -2.21
C ASN A 559 15.01 -4.89 -3.15
N PRO A 560 14.46 -5.27 -4.30
CA PRO A 560 13.80 -4.31 -5.19
C PRO A 560 12.67 -3.52 -4.54
N HIS A 561 11.98 -4.11 -3.55
CA HIS A 561 10.91 -3.48 -2.81
C HIS A 561 11.39 -2.81 -1.50
N ALA A 562 12.62 -2.31 -1.43
CA ALA A 562 13.15 -1.68 -0.22
C ALA A 562 12.26 -0.52 0.25
N SER A 563 11.84 0.36 -0.66
CA SER A 563 10.99 1.51 -0.35
C SER A 563 9.63 1.14 0.27
N SER A 564 9.13 -0.08 0.04
CA SER A 564 7.88 -0.56 0.67
C SER A 564 7.98 -0.78 2.17
N TYR A 565 9.19 -0.81 2.72
CA TYR A 565 9.46 -0.92 4.15
C TYR A 565 9.81 0.43 4.80
N ASP A 566 10.13 1.44 3.98
CA ASP A 566 10.36 2.80 4.46
C ASP A 566 9.06 3.53 4.81
N CYS A 567 9.14 4.78 5.20
CA CYS A 567 8.00 5.55 5.68
C CYS A 567 7.03 5.90 4.55
N GLY A 568 5.82 5.36 4.59
CA GLY A 568 4.75 5.70 3.64
C GLY A 568 4.36 7.18 3.69
N ALA A 569 4.40 7.79 4.87
CA ALA A 569 4.15 9.22 5.04
C ALA A 569 5.29 10.11 4.50
N CYS A 570 6.45 9.54 4.18
CA CYS A 570 7.59 10.23 3.56
C CYS A 570 7.77 9.84 2.07
N GLY A 571 6.69 9.38 1.40
CA GLY A 571 6.74 8.98 0.01
C GLY A 571 7.57 7.72 -0.28
N GLY A 572 7.61 6.78 0.66
CA GLY A 572 8.39 5.54 0.53
C GLY A 572 9.90 5.74 0.76
N ALA A 573 10.26 6.74 1.55
CA ALA A 573 11.65 7.06 1.89
C ALA A 573 11.85 7.12 3.42
N PRO A 574 13.10 6.99 3.93
CA PRO A 574 13.38 7.12 5.36
C PRO A 574 12.94 8.46 5.95
N GLY A 575 12.36 8.45 7.16
CA GLY A 575 11.82 9.63 7.83
C GLY A 575 12.85 10.49 8.57
N GLY A 576 14.12 10.07 8.66
CA GLY A 576 15.17 10.83 9.34
C GLY A 576 15.35 12.26 8.81
N PRO A 577 15.46 12.49 7.49
CA PRO A 577 15.51 13.84 6.93
C PRO A 577 14.34 14.73 7.34
N SER A 578 13.11 14.20 7.34
CA SER A 578 11.93 14.96 7.78
C SER A 578 11.98 15.32 9.26
N ALA A 579 12.44 14.40 10.11
CA ALA A 579 12.66 14.68 11.53
C ALA A 579 13.69 15.80 11.72
N ARG A 580 14.81 15.79 10.97
CA ARG A 580 15.84 16.84 11.01
C ARG A 580 15.28 18.21 10.61
N VAL A 581 14.50 18.27 9.54
CA VAL A 581 13.86 19.51 9.09
C VAL A 581 12.91 20.06 10.17
N ALA A 582 12.03 19.22 10.72
CA ALA A 582 11.09 19.62 11.75
C ALA A 582 11.81 20.11 13.02
N VAL A 583 12.87 19.42 13.45
CA VAL A 583 13.72 19.82 14.59
C VAL A 583 14.41 21.15 14.34
N ALA A 584 14.97 21.37 13.15
CA ALA A 584 15.62 22.63 12.79
C ALA A 584 14.63 23.80 12.86
N ILE A 585 13.38 23.61 12.40
CA ILE A 585 12.31 24.60 12.50
C ILE A 585 11.96 24.88 13.97
N LEU A 586 11.68 23.84 14.77
CA LEU A 586 11.22 23.96 16.17
C LEU A 586 12.28 24.57 17.11
N ASN A 587 13.57 24.36 16.84
CA ASN A 587 14.67 24.96 17.59
C ASN A 587 14.99 26.39 17.15
N GLY A 588 14.41 26.90 16.05
CA GLY A 588 14.69 28.24 15.53
C GLY A 588 14.24 29.34 16.48
N PRO A 589 15.14 30.28 16.94
CA PRO A 589 14.75 31.33 17.92
C PRO A 589 13.61 32.22 17.41
N GLY A 590 13.60 32.56 16.11
CA GLY A 590 12.52 33.35 15.49
C GLY A 590 11.18 32.60 15.49
N VAL A 591 11.23 31.26 15.27
CA VAL A 591 10.04 30.40 15.31
C VAL A 591 9.46 30.33 16.71
N ARG A 592 10.26 30.17 17.77
CA ARG A 592 9.80 30.14 19.14
C ARG A 592 9.15 31.49 19.56
N ALA A 593 9.72 32.61 19.13
CA ALA A 593 9.12 33.92 19.33
C ALA A 593 7.77 34.07 18.59
N GLY A 594 7.66 33.52 17.38
CA GLY A 594 6.42 33.45 16.60
C GLY A 594 5.35 32.59 17.28
N LEU A 595 5.70 31.40 17.74
CA LEU A 595 4.83 30.48 18.48
C LEU A 595 4.26 31.15 19.74
N LYS A 596 5.11 31.86 20.49
CA LYS A 596 4.68 32.59 21.70
C LYS A 596 3.60 33.65 21.38
N LYS A 597 3.73 34.35 20.25
CA LYS A 597 2.70 35.32 19.79
C LYS A 597 1.38 34.64 19.44
N ARG A 598 1.41 33.38 19.04
CA ARG A 598 0.24 32.54 18.71
C ARG A 598 -0.27 31.70 19.89
N GLY A 599 0.22 31.99 21.12
CA GLY A 599 -0.24 31.36 22.36
C GLY A 599 0.43 30.03 22.70
N VAL A 600 1.47 29.61 21.95
CA VAL A 600 2.25 28.41 22.25
C VAL A 600 3.59 28.81 22.85
N THR A 601 3.81 28.53 24.15
CA THR A 601 5.08 28.84 24.81
C THR A 601 5.93 27.59 24.98
N VAL A 602 7.01 27.50 24.22
CA VAL A 602 8.04 26.49 24.39
C VAL A 602 9.07 27.01 25.39
N PRO A 603 9.32 26.31 26.52
CA PRO A 603 10.33 26.71 27.50
C PRO A 603 11.73 26.84 26.90
N ASP A 604 12.52 27.80 27.43
CA ASP A 604 13.88 28.05 26.92
C ASP A 604 14.85 26.84 27.13
N ASP A 605 14.55 26.02 28.14
CA ASP A 605 15.29 24.79 28.46
C ASP A 605 14.78 23.57 27.71
N THR A 606 13.88 23.72 26.72
CA THR A 606 13.43 22.63 25.86
C THR A 606 14.31 22.55 24.61
N VAL A 607 14.82 21.35 24.32
CA VAL A 607 15.60 21.03 23.10
C VAL A 607 14.91 19.94 22.31
N PHE A 608 14.66 20.20 21.02
CA PHE A 608 14.19 19.18 20.08
C PHE A 608 15.39 18.48 19.45
N VAL A 609 15.29 17.14 19.28
CA VAL A 609 16.35 16.28 18.72
C VAL A 609 15.74 15.34 17.68
N ALA A 610 16.43 15.17 16.56
CA ALA A 610 16.03 14.24 15.52
C ALA A 610 16.60 12.85 15.76
N ALA A 611 15.79 11.82 15.48
CA ALA A 611 16.22 10.43 15.53
C ALA A 611 15.58 9.62 14.37
N GLN A 612 16.13 8.45 14.11
CA GLN A 612 15.60 7.48 13.17
C GLN A 612 15.60 6.08 13.73
N HIS A 613 14.45 5.42 13.68
CA HIS A 613 14.25 4.01 14.02
C HIS A 613 14.46 3.16 12.78
N ASP A 614 15.40 2.22 12.81
CA ASP A 614 15.55 1.17 11.81
C ASP A 614 14.65 -0.02 12.19
N THR A 615 13.58 -0.23 11.43
CA THR A 615 12.55 -1.22 11.72
C THR A 615 13.01 -2.68 11.56
N VAL A 616 14.13 -2.94 10.90
CA VAL A 616 14.71 -4.29 10.79
C VAL A 616 15.53 -4.66 12.02
N SER A 617 16.36 -3.74 12.53
CA SER A 617 17.22 -3.98 13.68
C SER A 617 16.61 -3.53 15.01
N ASP A 618 15.55 -2.71 14.99
CA ASP A 618 14.98 -1.97 16.10
C ASP A 618 16.00 -1.06 16.82
N GLU A 619 17.00 -0.62 16.06
CA GLU A 619 17.98 0.36 16.52
C GLU A 619 17.45 1.78 16.28
N VAL A 620 17.60 2.67 17.25
CA VAL A 620 17.33 4.09 17.11
C VAL A 620 18.63 4.85 17.07
N THR A 621 18.84 5.62 16.02
CA THR A 621 20.01 6.48 15.86
C THR A 621 19.61 7.93 16.07
N VAL A 622 20.23 8.61 17.01
CA VAL A 622 20.12 10.06 17.19
C VAL A 622 20.89 10.75 16.06
N LEU A 623 20.20 11.65 15.38
CA LEU A 623 20.74 12.44 14.28
C LEU A 623 21.17 13.83 14.79
N ASP A 624 22.18 14.42 14.15
CA ASP A 624 22.68 15.77 14.50
C ASP A 624 23.04 15.93 15.99
N ARG A 625 23.61 14.88 16.60
CA ARG A 625 23.99 14.84 18.02
C ARG A 625 24.84 16.03 18.46
N ASP A 626 25.72 16.50 17.56
CA ASP A 626 26.61 17.63 17.81
C ASP A 626 25.88 18.97 18.05
N HIS A 627 24.58 19.02 17.77
CA HIS A 627 23.74 20.19 18.02
C HIS A 627 23.07 20.18 19.39
N VAL A 628 23.20 19.09 20.16
CA VAL A 628 22.59 18.96 21.49
C VAL A 628 23.48 19.67 22.52
N PRO A 629 22.95 20.61 23.31
CA PRO A 629 23.71 21.29 24.35
C PRO A 629 24.18 20.33 25.46
N ASP A 630 25.37 20.56 26.03
CA ASP A 630 25.95 19.77 27.13
C ASP A 630 24.98 19.62 28.32
N THR A 631 24.13 20.63 28.55
CA THR A 631 23.10 20.60 29.60
C THR A 631 22.06 19.51 29.45
N HIS A 632 21.92 18.94 28.24
CA HIS A 632 20.96 17.89 27.90
C HIS A 632 21.62 16.51 27.66
N GLU A 633 22.94 16.45 27.65
CA GLU A 633 23.70 15.22 27.36
C GLU A 633 23.31 14.05 28.29
N ARG A 634 23.06 14.34 29.57
CA ARG A 634 22.63 13.32 30.53
C ARG A 634 21.26 12.72 30.19
N LEU A 635 20.29 13.57 29.77
CA LEU A 635 18.96 13.13 29.37
C LEU A 635 19.01 12.33 28.06
N LEU A 636 19.80 12.82 27.11
CA LEU A 636 20.00 12.14 25.84
C LEU A 636 20.64 10.77 26.03
N ALA A 637 21.69 10.67 26.83
CA ALA A 637 22.36 9.40 27.13
C ALA A 637 21.42 8.41 27.88
N ALA A 638 20.51 8.91 28.72
CA ALA A 638 19.49 8.10 29.36
C ALA A 638 18.48 7.56 28.31
N PHE A 639 17.97 8.43 27.46
CA PHE A 639 17.08 8.06 26.35
C PHE A 639 17.72 7.02 25.44
N GLU A 640 18.98 7.22 25.01
CA GLU A 640 19.70 6.28 24.13
C GLU A 640 19.84 4.89 24.77
N ARG A 641 20.12 4.80 26.08
CA ARG A 641 20.17 3.51 26.78
C ARG A 641 18.80 2.83 26.83
N ASP A 642 17.77 3.57 27.19
CA ASP A 642 16.44 3.03 27.40
C ASP A 642 15.78 2.62 26.08
N VAL A 643 15.97 3.40 25.01
CA VAL A 643 15.46 3.04 23.68
C VAL A 643 16.23 1.84 23.09
N ALA A 644 17.50 1.66 23.43
CA ALA A 644 18.24 0.46 23.04
C ALA A 644 17.69 -0.78 23.75
N VAL A 645 17.32 -0.69 25.04
CA VAL A 645 16.64 -1.76 25.77
C VAL A 645 15.26 -2.05 25.17
N ALA A 646 14.51 -1.02 24.84
CA ALA A 646 13.21 -1.13 24.20
C ALA A 646 13.32 -1.85 22.84
N GLY A 647 14.28 -1.46 22.00
CA GLY A 647 14.56 -2.10 20.71
C GLY A 647 14.96 -3.57 20.85
N GLU A 648 15.76 -3.93 21.87
CA GLU A 648 16.08 -5.34 22.14
C GLU A 648 14.84 -6.17 22.52
N ARG A 649 13.94 -5.60 23.34
CA ARG A 649 12.69 -6.27 23.73
C ARG A 649 11.81 -6.49 22.51
N LEU A 650 11.63 -5.47 21.67
CA LEU A 650 10.87 -5.55 20.44
C LEU A 650 11.47 -6.56 19.47
N ALA A 651 12.78 -6.55 19.28
CA ALA A 651 13.47 -7.52 18.43
C ALA A 651 13.24 -8.98 18.87
N ARG A 652 13.24 -9.25 20.21
CA ARG A 652 12.92 -10.58 20.75
C ARG A 652 11.47 -10.98 20.51
N GLU A 653 10.53 -10.03 20.60
CA GLU A 653 9.12 -10.24 20.28
C GLU A 653 8.95 -10.59 18.81
N ARG A 654 9.52 -9.81 17.89
CA ARG A 654 9.49 -10.08 16.45
C ARG A 654 10.16 -11.39 16.06
N ALA A 655 11.23 -11.77 16.76
CA ALA A 655 11.95 -13.02 16.52
C ALA A 655 11.06 -14.27 16.66
N ARG A 656 10.03 -14.21 17.51
CA ARG A 656 9.07 -15.32 17.68
C ARG A 656 8.17 -15.50 16.47
N ARG A 657 7.94 -14.45 15.70
CA ARG A 657 7.02 -14.42 14.55
C ARG A 657 7.74 -14.60 13.22
N LEU A 658 9.03 -14.23 13.12
CA LEU A 658 9.85 -14.36 11.92
C LEU A 658 10.42 -15.78 11.79
N PRO A 659 10.35 -16.40 10.60
CA PRO A 659 10.98 -17.70 10.37
C PRO A 659 12.52 -17.58 10.40
N GLY A 660 13.20 -18.63 10.83
CA GLY A 660 14.67 -18.70 10.86
C GLY A 660 15.24 -18.51 12.25
N ASP A 661 16.54 -18.19 12.33
CA ASP A 661 17.29 -18.08 13.59
C ASP A 661 16.90 -16.79 14.35
N PRO A 662 16.29 -16.90 15.55
CA PRO A 662 15.95 -15.75 16.36
C PRO A 662 17.13 -14.84 16.73
N GLY A 663 18.35 -15.42 16.87
CA GLY A 663 19.57 -14.69 17.20
C GLY A 663 20.04 -13.76 16.07
N LYS A 664 19.55 -13.95 14.85
CA LYS A 664 19.92 -13.17 13.68
C LYS A 664 18.91 -12.06 13.32
N VAL A 665 17.82 -11.89 14.08
CA VAL A 665 16.74 -10.98 13.73
C VAL A 665 17.24 -9.56 13.44
N ARG A 666 18.17 -9.04 14.21
CA ARG A 666 18.71 -7.67 14.08
C ARG A 666 19.72 -7.48 12.94
N VAL A 667 20.22 -8.57 12.36
CA VAL A 667 21.21 -8.49 11.26
C VAL A 667 20.65 -8.93 9.90
N ARG A 668 19.37 -9.32 9.87
CA ARG A 668 18.71 -9.81 8.64
C ARG A 668 18.74 -8.80 7.49
N GLY A 669 18.65 -7.51 7.80
CA GLY A 669 18.71 -6.44 6.80
C GLY A 669 20.05 -6.36 6.06
N HIS A 670 21.13 -6.88 6.64
CA HIS A 670 22.47 -6.91 6.05
C HIS A 670 22.77 -8.21 5.29
N ASP A 671 21.93 -9.21 5.41
CA ASP A 671 22.04 -10.47 4.71
C ASP A 671 21.43 -10.34 3.31
N TRP A 672 22.29 -10.35 2.30
CA TRP A 672 21.85 -10.12 0.93
C TRP A 672 21.04 -11.30 0.35
N ALA A 673 21.11 -12.49 0.95
CA ALA A 673 20.30 -13.65 0.58
C ALA A 673 18.96 -13.70 1.34
N GLN A 674 18.72 -12.78 2.28
CA GLN A 674 17.51 -12.78 3.10
C GLN A 674 16.31 -12.23 2.33
N VAL A 675 15.41 -13.12 1.95
CA VAL A 675 14.16 -12.74 1.25
C VAL A 675 13.13 -12.08 2.20
N ARG A 676 13.35 -12.17 3.52
CA ARG A 676 12.41 -11.69 4.53
C ARG A 676 13.15 -10.93 5.64
N PRO A 677 13.63 -9.71 5.35
CA PRO A 677 14.33 -8.90 6.36
C PRO A 677 13.44 -8.60 7.56
N GLU A 678 12.19 -8.25 7.32
CA GLU A 678 11.13 -8.02 8.30
C GLU A 678 9.75 -8.36 7.70
N TRP A 679 8.69 -8.22 8.49
CA TRP A 679 7.30 -8.35 8.03
C TRP A 679 6.74 -7.07 7.43
N GLY A 680 7.40 -5.92 7.61
CA GLY A 680 6.82 -4.63 7.30
C GLY A 680 5.55 -4.39 8.12
N LEU A 681 4.52 -3.93 7.46
CA LEU A 681 3.22 -3.62 8.07
C LEU A 681 2.24 -4.81 8.06
N ALA A 682 2.72 -6.06 7.85
CA ALA A 682 1.84 -7.23 7.91
C ALA A 682 1.13 -7.33 9.27
N GLY A 683 -0.18 -7.53 9.21
CA GLY A 683 -1.04 -7.58 10.40
C GLY A 683 -1.73 -6.25 10.73
N ASN A 684 -1.39 -5.13 10.04
CA ASN A 684 -2.11 -3.87 10.24
C ASN A 684 -3.62 -4.05 10.04
N ALA A 685 -4.43 -3.41 10.89
CA ALA A 685 -5.89 -3.57 10.86
C ALA A 685 -6.66 -2.36 11.41
N ALA A 686 -6.01 -1.44 12.14
CA ALA A 686 -6.69 -0.27 12.68
C ALA A 686 -5.82 1.00 12.66
N PHE A 687 -6.50 2.15 12.74
CA PHE A 687 -5.93 3.48 12.85
C PHE A 687 -6.60 4.21 14.00
N VAL A 688 -5.86 4.53 15.07
CA VAL A 688 -6.38 5.18 16.26
C VAL A 688 -5.98 6.66 16.25
N VAL A 689 -6.96 7.55 16.40
CA VAL A 689 -6.81 9.00 16.53
C VAL A 689 -7.32 9.42 17.91
N GLY A 690 -6.43 9.89 18.74
CA GLY A 690 -6.78 10.33 20.10
C GLY A 690 -5.57 10.57 20.98
N PRO A 691 -5.77 11.00 22.23
CA PRO A 691 -4.69 11.15 23.18
C PRO A 691 -3.99 9.82 23.43
N ARG A 692 -2.67 9.87 23.55
CA ARG A 692 -1.86 8.63 23.70
C ARG A 692 -2.23 7.84 24.97
N SER A 693 -2.82 8.50 25.96
CA SER A 693 -3.29 7.87 27.21
C SER A 693 -4.26 6.70 26.96
N ILE A 694 -5.12 6.77 25.95
CA ILE A 694 -6.10 5.70 25.65
C ILE A 694 -5.46 4.39 25.19
N THR A 695 -4.22 4.45 24.73
CA THR A 695 -3.45 3.26 24.28
C THR A 695 -2.23 2.97 25.14
N ALA A 696 -2.00 3.78 26.18
CA ALA A 696 -0.86 3.61 27.07
C ALA A 696 -0.90 2.26 27.79
N GLY A 697 0.23 1.55 27.78
CA GLY A 697 0.34 0.24 28.44
C GLY A 697 -0.40 -0.90 27.75
N LEU A 698 -1.05 -0.66 26.59
CA LEU A 698 -1.68 -1.73 25.81
C LEU A 698 -0.68 -2.37 24.85
N ASP A 699 -0.76 -3.68 24.70
CA ASP A 699 -0.11 -4.41 23.63
C ASP A 699 -1.05 -4.50 22.41
N LEU A 700 -0.78 -3.67 21.41
CA LEU A 700 -1.57 -3.63 20.18
C LEU A 700 -0.97 -4.53 19.07
N ALA A 701 0.02 -5.37 19.43
CA ALA A 701 0.66 -6.37 18.58
C ALA A 701 1.26 -5.80 17.27
N CYS A 702 1.66 -4.52 17.25
CA CYS A 702 2.08 -3.79 16.05
C CYS A 702 1.05 -3.84 14.91
N ARG A 703 -0.26 -3.82 15.25
CA ARG A 703 -1.37 -3.88 14.28
C ARG A 703 -2.07 -2.55 14.06
N VAL A 704 -1.73 -1.52 14.83
CA VAL A 704 -2.47 -0.28 14.90
C VAL A 704 -1.57 0.89 14.55
N PHE A 705 -2.00 1.71 13.59
CA PHE A 705 -1.43 3.04 13.35
C PHE A 705 -1.88 3.96 14.48
N LEU A 706 -0.96 4.67 15.11
CA LEU A 706 -1.25 5.53 16.25
C LEU A 706 -1.01 7.00 15.91
N HIS A 707 -2.06 7.81 15.85
CA HIS A 707 -1.97 9.25 15.67
C HIS A 707 -2.43 9.96 16.94
N SER A 708 -1.54 10.73 17.56
CA SER A 708 -1.89 11.55 18.71
C SER A 708 -2.78 12.71 18.28
N TYR A 709 -3.82 12.99 19.06
CA TYR A 709 -4.78 14.05 18.81
C TYR A 709 -5.49 14.40 20.11
N ASP A 710 -5.73 15.69 20.32
CA ASP A 710 -6.53 16.20 21.44
C ASP A 710 -7.67 17.07 20.91
N ALA A 711 -8.91 16.59 21.08
CA ALA A 711 -10.10 17.26 20.59
C ALA A 711 -10.41 18.58 21.30
N GLU A 712 -9.89 18.80 22.53
CA GLU A 712 -10.08 20.03 23.29
C GLU A 712 -9.21 21.17 22.74
N LEU A 713 -8.08 20.83 22.10
CA LEU A 713 -7.17 21.79 21.48
C LEU A 713 -7.51 22.13 20.03
N ASP A 714 -8.45 21.40 19.44
CA ASP A 714 -8.87 21.51 18.04
C ASP A 714 -10.36 21.90 17.95
N ALA A 715 -10.68 23.09 18.39
CA ALA A 715 -12.07 23.54 18.52
C ALA A 715 -12.83 23.59 17.18
N ASP A 716 -12.15 23.95 16.10
CA ASP A 716 -12.70 24.03 14.74
C ASP A 716 -12.63 22.70 13.96
N GLY A 717 -11.90 21.71 14.47
CA GLY A 717 -11.72 20.40 13.85
C GLY A 717 -10.76 20.35 12.68
N SER A 718 -9.96 21.40 12.46
CA SER A 718 -9.02 21.50 11.32
C SER A 718 -7.89 20.48 11.41
N ALA A 719 -7.37 20.24 12.62
CA ALA A 719 -6.35 19.20 12.83
C ALA A 719 -6.93 17.79 12.60
N LEU A 720 -8.13 17.51 13.11
CA LEU A 720 -8.81 16.23 12.85
C LEU A 720 -9.07 16.03 11.36
N GLU A 721 -9.54 17.05 10.66
CA GLU A 721 -9.76 16.97 9.21
C GLU A 721 -8.49 16.63 8.46
N THR A 722 -7.38 17.29 8.79
CA THR A 722 -6.07 16.99 8.21
C THR A 722 -5.65 15.54 8.46
N ILE A 723 -5.84 15.01 9.68
CA ILE A 723 -5.52 13.63 10.03
C ILE A 723 -6.38 12.65 9.24
N LEU A 724 -7.68 12.90 9.10
CA LEU A 724 -8.59 11.99 8.42
C LEU A 724 -8.45 12.04 6.90
N THR A 725 -8.08 13.18 6.30
CA THR A 725 -7.99 13.33 4.84
C THR A 725 -6.62 12.97 4.26
N ALA A 726 -5.56 12.91 5.07
CA ALA A 726 -4.23 12.53 4.59
C ALA A 726 -3.65 11.31 5.32
N PRO A 727 -3.22 11.33 6.60
CA PRO A 727 -2.67 10.15 7.27
C PRO A 727 -3.58 8.92 7.26
N LEU A 728 -4.89 9.09 7.49
CA LEU A 728 -5.85 7.97 7.48
C LEU A 728 -6.00 7.39 6.07
N VAL A 729 -6.05 8.23 5.02
CA VAL A 729 -6.15 7.77 3.63
C VAL A 729 -4.89 6.96 3.25
N VAL A 730 -3.70 7.43 3.62
CA VAL A 730 -2.45 6.67 3.41
C VAL A 730 -2.48 5.34 4.17
N GLY A 731 -2.96 5.35 5.42
CA GLY A 731 -3.15 4.14 6.22
C GLY A 731 -4.12 3.16 5.56
N GLN A 732 -5.20 3.66 4.97
CA GLN A 732 -6.16 2.84 4.21
C GLN A 732 -5.54 2.24 2.95
N TRP A 733 -4.75 3.01 2.19
CA TRP A 733 -4.04 2.49 1.02
C TRP A 733 -3.08 1.37 1.38
N ILE A 734 -2.30 1.56 2.44
CA ILE A 734 -1.39 0.52 2.96
C ILE A 734 -2.19 -0.73 3.35
N SER A 735 -3.27 -0.56 4.13
CA SER A 735 -4.11 -1.67 4.57
C SER A 735 -4.73 -2.43 3.39
N ALA A 736 -5.27 -1.72 2.40
CA ALA A 736 -5.84 -2.31 1.20
C ALA A 736 -4.79 -3.07 0.36
N GLN A 737 -3.57 -2.51 0.21
CA GLN A 737 -2.48 -3.20 -0.49
C GLN A 737 -2.14 -4.53 0.20
N TYR A 738 -2.00 -4.55 1.53
CA TYR A 738 -1.74 -5.77 2.29
C TYR A 738 -2.91 -6.75 2.20
N TYR A 739 -4.16 -6.25 2.31
CA TYR A 739 -5.38 -7.04 2.17
C TYR A 739 -5.39 -7.80 0.85
N PHE A 740 -5.32 -7.07 -0.27
CA PHE A 740 -5.43 -7.67 -1.60
C PHE A 740 -4.22 -8.55 -1.95
N SER A 741 -3.00 -8.17 -1.58
CA SER A 741 -1.80 -8.99 -1.78
C SER A 741 -1.86 -10.31 -0.98
N ALA A 742 -2.54 -10.34 0.18
CA ALA A 742 -2.74 -11.56 0.96
C ALA A 742 -3.89 -12.43 0.43
N VAL A 743 -4.94 -11.80 -0.12
CA VAL A 743 -6.11 -12.51 -0.66
C VAL A 743 -5.81 -13.14 -2.02
N ASP A 744 -5.19 -12.38 -2.91
CA ASP A 744 -4.80 -12.84 -4.25
C ASP A 744 -3.36 -12.43 -4.59
N PRO A 745 -2.36 -13.18 -4.13
CA PRO A 745 -0.96 -12.88 -4.41
C PRO A 745 -0.58 -12.97 -5.89
N ASP A 746 -1.38 -13.68 -6.70
CA ASP A 746 -1.11 -13.83 -8.13
C ASP A 746 -1.53 -12.57 -8.92
N GLN A 747 -2.63 -11.93 -8.52
CA GLN A 747 -3.18 -10.77 -9.22
C GLN A 747 -2.80 -9.43 -8.55
N PHE A 748 -2.67 -9.41 -7.23
CA PHE A 748 -2.39 -8.20 -6.45
C PHE A 748 -1.09 -8.28 -5.64
N GLY A 749 -0.26 -9.28 -5.89
CA GLY A 749 1.03 -9.45 -5.26
C GLY A 749 2.19 -9.22 -6.22
N ALA A 750 3.39 -9.46 -5.72
CA ALA A 750 4.63 -9.44 -6.50
C ALA A 750 5.32 -10.82 -6.57
N GLY A 751 4.59 -11.88 -6.32
CA GLY A 751 5.14 -13.25 -6.40
C GLY A 751 6.27 -13.50 -5.41
N ASP A 752 7.15 -14.46 -5.75
CA ASP A 752 8.29 -14.82 -4.92
C ASP A 752 9.52 -13.96 -5.23
N LYS A 753 10.14 -13.37 -4.21
CA LYS A 753 11.35 -12.53 -4.34
C LYS A 753 12.51 -13.23 -5.05
N THR A 754 12.59 -14.55 -4.98
CA THR A 754 13.64 -15.33 -5.66
C THR A 754 13.50 -15.35 -7.18
N LEU A 755 12.34 -14.93 -7.69
CA LEU A 755 12.03 -14.85 -9.12
C LEU A 755 12.00 -13.41 -9.65
N HIS A 756 12.28 -12.43 -8.80
CA HIS A 756 12.23 -11.03 -9.20
C HIS A 756 13.34 -10.64 -10.18
N ASN A 757 12.96 -10.09 -11.31
CA ASN A 757 13.83 -9.38 -12.24
C ASN A 757 13.41 -7.92 -12.33
N PRO A 758 14.19 -6.97 -11.76
CA PRO A 758 13.90 -5.55 -11.87
C PRO A 758 13.98 -5.07 -13.32
N VAL A 759 13.04 -4.22 -13.70
CA VAL A 759 12.96 -3.60 -15.04
C VAL A 759 13.04 -2.08 -14.86
N GLY A 760 14.09 -1.47 -15.39
CA GLY A 760 14.28 -0.02 -15.46
C GLY A 760 14.14 0.74 -14.12
N GLY A 761 14.23 0.05 -12.96
CA GLY A 761 13.96 0.64 -11.64
C GLY A 761 12.49 1.01 -11.40
N ILE A 762 11.58 0.62 -12.29
CA ILE A 762 10.14 0.92 -12.17
C ILE A 762 9.34 -0.20 -11.50
N GLY A 763 9.71 -1.45 -11.71
CA GLY A 763 8.99 -2.60 -11.20
C GLY A 763 9.80 -3.88 -11.30
N VAL A 764 9.19 -5.00 -10.96
CA VAL A 764 9.75 -6.33 -11.16
C VAL A 764 8.83 -7.16 -12.05
N VAL A 765 9.43 -8.03 -12.85
CA VAL A 765 8.74 -9.14 -13.51
C VAL A 765 9.20 -10.45 -12.89
N LEU A 766 8.41 -11.52 -13.06
CA LEU A 766 8.76 -12.86 -12.58
C LEU A 766 9.46 -13.66 -13.67
N GLY A 767 10.65 -14.19 -13.38
CA GLY A 767 11.41 -14.99 -14.33
C GLY A 767 11.80 -14.22 -15.60
N GLU A 768 11.51 -14.80 -16.78
CA GLU A 768 11.97 -14.26 -18.08
C GLU A 768 11.19 -13.04 -18.58
N GLY A 769 10.12 -12.62 -17.93
CA GLY A 769 9.29 -11.50 -18.36
C GLY A 769 7.81 -11.70 -18.04
N GLY A 770 6.97 -10.83 -18.60
CA GLY A 770 5.54 -10.83 -18.35
C GLY A 770 5.08 -9.47 -17.87
N ASP A 771 3.95 -9.44 -17.12
CA ASP A 771 3.45 -8.20 -16.55
C ASP A 771 4.31 -7.70 -15.40
N LEU A 772 4.34 -6.39 -15.18
CA LEU A 772 4.90 -5.82 -13.96
C LEU A 772 4.06 -6.26 -12.75
N GLN A 773 4.73 -6.62 -11.67
CA GLN A 773 4.05 -7.03 -10.45
C GLN A 773 3.53 -5.81 -9.69
N VAL A 774 2.27 -5.86 -9.28
CA VAL A 774 1.53 -4.67 -8.80
C VAL A 774 1.44 -4.53 -7.29
N GLY A 775 1.95 -5.49 -6.52
CA GLY A 775 1.74 -5.52 -5.08
C GLY A 775 2.96 -5.92 -4.27
N LEU A 776 2.67 -6.51 -3.12
CA LEU A 776 3.70 -6.94 -2.19
C LEU A 776 4.19 -8.35 -2.50
N PRO A 777 5.48 -8.65 -2.30
CA PRO A 777 5.99 -10.01 -2.47
C PRO A 777 5.37 -10.96 -1.45
N ALA A 778 5.23 -12.23 -1.82
CA ALA A 778 4.68 -13.29 -0.97
C ALA A 778 5.36 -13.36 0.41
N GLN A 779 6.67 -13.02 0.45
CA GLN A 779 7.44 -12.98 1.69
C GLN A 779 7.01 -11.88 2.67
N ALA A 780 6.33 -10.82 2.21
CA ALA A 780 5.82 -9.76 3.07
C ALA A 780 4.48 -10.12 3.74
N VAL A 781 3.71 -11.07 3.18
CA VAL A 781 2.35 -11.40 3.67
C VAL A 781 2.20 -12.81 4.23
N GLY A 782 3.19 -13.69 4.03
CA GLY A 782 3.09 -15.08 4.49
C GLY A 782 4.37 -15.91 4.45
N VAL A 783 4.28 -17.16 4.90
CA VAL A 783 5.32 -18.20 4.85
C VAL A 783 4.72 -19.48 4.25
N GLY A 784 5.07 -19.80 3.02
CA GLY A 784 4.45 -20.92 2.31
C GLY A 784 2.94 -20.73 2.23
N LYS A 785 2.17 -21.67 2.77
CA LYS A 785 0.70 -21.59 2.81
C LYS A 785 0.16 -20.79 4.00
N ARG A 786 0.99 -20.50 5.03
CA ARG A 786 0.56 -19.77 6.23
C ARG A 786 0.58 -18.27 5.97
N ARG A 787 -0.56 -17.62 6.06
CA ARG A 787 -0.66 -16.17 6.05
C ARG A 787 -0.19 -15.58 7.38
N VAL A 788 0.47 -14.45 7.32
CA VAL A 788 0.88 -13.64 8.48
C VAL A 788 0.06 -12.36 8.55
N HIS A 789 -0.32 -11.83 7.40
CA HIS A 789 -1.29 -10.75 7.33
C HIS A 789 -2.72 -11.33 7.33
N GLU A 790 -3.51 -10.94 8.31
CA GLU A 790 -4.95 -11.19 8.34
C GLU A 790 -5.65 -10.11 7.50
N PRO A 791 -6.32 -10.49 6.39
CA PRO A 791 -6.87 -9.48 5.48
C PRO A 791 -8.20 -8.93 6.02
N LEU A 792 -8.11 -7.84 6.76
CA LEU A 792 -9.21 -7.05 7.28
C LEU A 792 -9.19 -5.66 6.63
N ARG A 793 -10.37 -5.07 6.42
CA ARG A 793 -10.48 -3.65 6.08
C ARG A 793 -10.14 -2.79 7.28
N LEU A 794 -9.58 -1.60 7.06
CA LEU A 794 -9.10 -0.74 8.12
C LEU A 794 -10.25 -0.27 9.04
N LEU A 795 -10.05 -0.42 10.35
CA LEU A 795 -10.89 0.17 11.38
C LEU A 795 -10.29 1.49 11.84
N ALA A 796 -10.96 2.61 11.58
CA ALA A 796 -10.61 3.92 12.14
C ALA A 796 -11.30 4.11 13.49
N VAL A 797 -10.54 4.39 14.54
CA VAL A 797 -11.06 4.65 15.89
C VAL A 797 -10.70 6.09 16.25
N VAL A 798 -11.71 6.94 16.49
CA VAL A 798 -11.54 8.38 16.66
C VAL A 798 -12.09 8.83 18.01
N GLN A 799 -11.24 9.39 18.86
CA GLN A 799 -11.69 10.06 20.08
C GLN A 799 -11.86 11.56 19.83
N ALA A 800 -13.06 11.94 19.41
CA ALA A 800 -13.48 13.31 19.14
C ALA A 800 -15.01 13.41 19.25
N PRO A 801 -15.59 14.60 19.34
CA PRO A 801 -17.05 14.78 19.25
C PRO A 801 -17.60 14.13 17.98
N LEU A 802 -18.64 13.30 18.13
CA LEU A 802 -19.19 12.52 17.00
C LEU A 802 -19.78 13.41 15.90
N ASP A 803 -20.39 14.52 16.27
CA ASP A 803 -20.92 15.54 15.35
C ASP A 803 -19.82 16.21 14.53
N ARG A 804 -18.67 16.53 15.16
CA ARG A 804 -17.47 17.05 14.46
C ARG A 804 -16.93 16.03 13.47
N THR A 805 -16.76 14.80 13.91
CA THR A 805 -16.28 13.70 13.06
C THR A 805 -17.21 13.49 11.87
N GLU A 806 -18.53 13.46 12.10
CA GLU A 806 -19.53 13.34 11.04
C GLU A 806 -19.48 14.52 10.07
N ALA A 807 -19.41 15.76 10.56
CA ALA A 807 -19.31 16.96 9.71
C ALA A 807 -18.08 16.91 8.80
N ILE A 808 -16.93 16.44 9.29
CA ILE A 808 -15.71 16.26 8.50
C ILE A 808 -15.92 15.18 7.42
N ILE A 809 -16.50 14.02 7.77
CA ILE A 809 -16.79 12.96 6.80
C ILE A 809 -17.71 13.49 5.70
N GLN A 810 -18.76 14.23 6.05
CA GLN A 810 -19.76 14.68 5.07
C GLN A 810 -19.22 15.77 4.13
N ARG A 811 -18.34 16.66 4.56
CA ARG A 811 -17.81 17.71 3.67
C ARG A 811 -16.68 17.24 2.76
N ASN A 812 -16.03 16.11 3.07
CA ASN A 812 -14.90 15.58 2.29
C ASN A 812 -15.34 14.40 1.40
N GLN A 813 -15.23 14.55 0.09
CA GLN A 813 -15.64 13.51 -0.87
C GLN A 813 -14.91 12.19 -0.62
N VAL A 814 -13.58 12.22 -0.46
CA VAL A 814 -12.78 11.00 -0.24
C VAL A 814 -13.23 10.24 1.01
N LEU A 815 -13.60 10.93 2.07
CA LEU A 815 -14.08 10.29 3.30
C LEU A 815 -15.50 9.75 3.13
N ARG A 816 -16.39 10.46 2.40
CA ARG A 816 -17.73 9.93 2.09
C ARG A 816 -17.63 8.63 1.29
N GLU A 817 -16.76 8.57 0.29
CA GLU A 817 -16.53 7.38 -0.52
C GLU A 817 -15.95 6.23 0.31
N LEU A 818 -14.91 6.49 1.09
CA LEU A 818 -14.26 5.46 1.91
C LEU A 818 -15.18 4.89 2.99
N VAL A 819 -15.87 5.75 3.72
CA VAL A 819 -16.70 5.34 4.86
C VAL A 819 -18.07 4.87 4.39
N GLY A 820 -18.72 5.63 3.51
CA GLY A 820 -20.02 5.26 2.93
C GLY A 820 -19.95 4.01 2.08
N GLY A 821 -18.86 3.82 1.34
CA GLY A 821 -18.58 2.63 0.54
C GLY A 821 -18.08 1.42 1.32
N LYS A 822 -18.01 1.46 2.63
CA LYS A 822 -17.47 0.37 3.49
C LYS A 822 -16.02 -0.03 3.18
N TRP A 823 -15.20 0.90 2.69
CA TRP A 823 -13.75 0.69 2.58
C TRP A 823 -13.05 0.79 3.92
N ILE A 824 -13.62 1.61 4.82
CA ILE A 824 -13.21 1.81 6.21
C ILE A 824 -14.44 1.70 7.10
N THR A 825 -14.28 1.08 8.26
CA THR A 825 -15.25 1.18 9.36
C THR A 825 -14.78 2.27 10.31
N VAL A 826 -15.70 3.10 10.81
CA VAL A 826 -15.38 4.16 11.79
C VAL A 826 -16.06 3.89 13.11
N ALA A 827 -15.26 3.85 14.17
CA ALA A 827 -15.72 3.90 15.56
C ALA A 827 -15.34 5.24 16.19
N GLY A 828 -16.23 5.82 16.96
CA GLY A 828 -16.00 7.13 17.59
C GLY A 828 -16.45 7.19 19.04
N ARG A 829 -15.80 8.06 19.82
CA ARG A 829 -16.16 8.33 21.22
C ARG A 829 -15.84 9.80 21.56
N SER A 830 -16.81 10.54 22.06
CA SER A 830 -16.55 11.88 22.61
C SER A 830 -15.71 11.80 23.89
N HIS A 831 -14.87 12.82 24.13
CA HIS A 831 -14.11 12.91 25.37
C HIS A 831 -15.07 12.84 26.58
N GLY A 832 -14.71 12.09 27.61
CA GLY A 832 -15.54 11.87 28.80
C GLY A 832 -16.72 10.88 28.63
N SER A 833 -16.97 10.38 27.41
CA SER A 833 -17.92 9.27 27.19
C SER A 833 -17.26 7.94 27.53
N GLU A 834 -17.97 7.09 28.26
CA GLU A 834 -17.50 5.73 28.56
C GLU A 834 -17.67 4.75 27.39
N ARG A 835 -18.54 5.09 26.42
CA ARG A 835 -18.95 4.16 25.38
C ARG A 835 -18.51 4.57 23.99
N TRP A 836 -18.02 3.61 23.23
CA TRP A 836 -17.78 3.75 21.81
C TRP A 836 -19.11 3.65 21.02
N SER A 837 -19.12 4.29 19.87
CA SER A 837 -20.20 4.17 18.88
C SER A 837 -19.61 3.80 17.53
N ILE A 838 -20.36 3.03 16.74
CA ILE A 838 -19.97 2.63 15.38
C ILE A 838 -20.85 3.39 14.40
N ARG A 839 -20.22 3.97 13.39
CA ARG A 839 -20.91 4.67 12.31
C ARG A 839 -21.41 3.68 11.28
N SER A 840 -22.70 3.71 10.99
CA SER A 840 -23.28 2.99 9.85
C SER A 840 -22.92 3.66 8.52
N PRO A 841 -22.95 2.95 7.38
CA PRO A 841 -22.74 3.54 6.05
C PRO A 841 -23.66 4.73 5.76
N GLY A 842 -24.89 4.70 6.28
CA GLY A 842 -25.88 5.77 6.14
C GLY A 842 -25.67 7.00 7.06
N GLY A 843 -24.61 7.03 7.88
CA GLY A 843 -24.24 8.17 8.72
C GLY A 843 -24.79 8.13 10.15
N ALA A 844 -25.58 7.13 10.51
CA ALA A 844 -26.07 6.98 11.88
C ALA A 844 -24.99 6.38 12.80
N TRP A 845 -24.90 6.88 14.02
CA TRP A 845 -24.03 6.37 15.06
C TRP A 845 -24.82 5.49 16.02
N ALA A 846 -24.39 4.23 16.16
CA ALA A 846 -24.98 3.28 17.08
C ALA A 846 -24.01 2.96 18.21
N THR A 847 -24.49 2.97 19.46
CA THR A 847 -23.67 2.58 20.62
C THR A 847 -23.15 1.17 20.43
N TRP A 848 -21.85 1.00 20.59
CA TRP A 848 -21.22 -0.32 20.52
C TRP A 848 -21.43 -1.09 21.83
N PHE A 849 -21.73 -2.35 21.68
CA PHE A 849 -21.71 -3.35 22.75
C PHE A 849 -20.84 -4.52 22.30
N PRO A 850 -20.00 -5.07 23.18
CA PRO A 850 -19.26 -6.29 22.88
C PRO A 850 -20.23 -7.43 22.54
N ALA A 851 -19.75 -8.43 21.81
CA ALA A 851 -20.51 -9.66 21.62
C ALA A 851 -20.84 -10.30 22.96
N ASP A 852 -22.04 -10.82 23.07
CA ASP A 852 -22.43 -11.67 24.23
C ASP A 852 -21.93 -13.12 24.00
N ASP A 853 -20.59 -13.24 23.95
CA ASP A 853 -19.85 -14.49 23.74
C ASP A 853 -19.19 -15.02 25.04
N GLY A 854 -19.44 -14.34 26.16
CA GLY A 854 -18.86 -14.67 27.47
C GLY A 854 -17.35 -14.36 27.56
N VAL A 855 -16.76 -13.66 26.59
CA VAL A 855 -15.34 -13.27 26.57
C VAL A 855 -15.15 -11.88 27.16
N ASP A 856 -14.21 -11.75 28.08
CA ASP A 856 -13.77 -10.44 28.56
C ASP A 856 -12.83 -9.78 27.54
N HIS A 857 -13.39 -8.91 26.73
CA HIS A 857 -12.64 -8.20 25.69
C HIS A 857 -11.68 -7.13 26.24
N SER A 858 -11.78 -6.75 27.52
CA SER A 858 -10.87 -5.76 28.14
C SER A 858 -9.43 -6.28 28.27
N ASN A 859 -9.23 -7.59 28.22
CA ASN A 859 -7.92 -8.24 28.29
C ASN A 859 -7.59 -9.06 27.03
N ALA A 860 -8.25 -8.75 25.92
CA ALA A 860 -8.08 -9.47 24.67
C ALA A 860 -6.65 -9.27 24.08
N SER A 861 -6.13 -10.30 23.44
CA SER A 861 -4.92 -10.18 22.61
C SER A 861 -5.31 -9.79 21.18
N LEU A 862 -4.55 -8.89 20.57
CA LEU A 862 -4.70 -8.51 19.16
C LEU A 862 -3.79 -9.31 18.22
N GLU A 863 -3.03 -10.28 18.72
CA GLU A 863 -2.20 -11.13 17.85
C GLU A 863 -3.05 -11.82 16.78
N VAL A 864 -2.47 -11.97 15.59
CA VAL A 864 -3.06 -12.72 14.47
C VAL A 864 -3.16 -14.19 14.88
N ARG A 865 -4.38 -14.73 14.89
CA ARG A 865 -4.70 -16.12 15.29
C ARG A 865 -4.69 -17.11 14.13
#